data_cec30f520a9c04d79611a7bba91c14a7
#
_entry.id   cec30f520a9c04d79611a7bba91c14a7
#
_cell.length_a   1.000
_cell.length_b   1.000
_cell.length_c   1.000
_cell.angle_alpha   90.00
_cell.angle_beta   90.00
_cell.angle_gamma   90.00
#
_symmetry.space_group_name_H-M   'P 1'
#
loop_
_entity.id
_entity.type
_entity.pdbx_description
1 polymer ?
#
loop_
_entity_poly.entity_id
_entity_poly.type
_entity_poly.pdbx_seq_one_letter_code
_entity_poly.pdbx_strand_id
1 'polypeptide(L)'
;MRAVMKPFIPHPHALAAASALALAALCTSAAAQTSASSAPKKDKADPALPAVLVTDKQETIAGQVSVDTRAPAVAPRMTDGASLLKEIPNMSVVRKGQQAGDPVFRGLGGSRLAITANDQFLYGGCGIRMDTPTSYINPQAYDELVVTKGPQTVLKGPGLVAGAVEFVRHPRVYDKFSTEFDGALSLGSFGYVDAFGDFAAGNPLVSLRAIATRGRSDDYKDGDGNEVRSWYTRKSGSLNLAVTPTRHLRFELFADANRSKAKFASLQLDSGKTDRNSYGAKAEISDINPLLQKLSFETGYSHQDIIMGRQFRGLLAGGNPDRITRNAKASAELAWGANRTTAGLDWYADEHRARRAYTNLARSRSETSNNIGVFLQNRMNLGEDRAWVAGLRRDRTRATTYPGFWYGPNAKQRKNRYNLTAAFTRFEFGPRPWHHYVGLGYTQRAPDFWERNRNRDIKPEKSLQLDVGTRYTEGNLRLSGSAFINRINDYILIYKDNPRLNDLAANSFARNISATRYGFEASADYALPANFKVGGDLAWTWGRNQTDHRPLGQIPPLELRLRAGYETQQASLIGVMRAAARQNRVSVGDGNVNGVDIAPTPGFAVFGVHGHWRFNQHARLNFGIDNIFDRTYAEHLTKAVQTPEFYNGLGLNPNAGSTTRINEPGRSFWVRLDIKF
;
A
#
# COMPACT_ATOMS: atom_id res chain seq x y z
N MET A 1 33.75 -16.48 22.40
CA MET A 1 33.11 -17.56 21.63
C MET A 1 32.84 -17.06 20.20
N ARG A 2 33.60 -17.53 19.25
CA ARG A 2 33.45 -17.21 17.81
C ARG A 2 32.29 -18.04 17.27
N ALA A 3 31.20 -17.40 16.87
CA ALA A 3 30.12 -18.06 16.12
C ALA A 3 30.59 -18.24 14.66
N VAL A 4 30.87 -19.48 14.30
CA VAL A 4 31.19 -19.88 12.92
C VAL A 4 29.94 -19.68 12.06
N MET A 5 29.98 -18.75 11.13
CA MET A 5 28.97 -18.63 10.07
C MET A 5 29.02 -19.89 9.22
N LYS A 6 27.98 -20.72 9.28
CA LYS A 6 27.78 -21.79 8.30
C LYS A 6 27.39 -21.15 6.95
N PRO A 7 28.00 -21.56 5.84
CA PRO A 7 27.64 -21.04 4.52
C PRO A 7 26.19 -21.44 4.18
N PHE A 8 25.47 -20.48 3.61
CA PHE A 8 24.10 -20.67 3.09
C PHE A 8 24.18 -21.52 1.81
N ILE A 9 23.69 -22.75 1.89
CA ILE A 9 23.42 -23.59 0.73
C ILE A 9 21.90 -23.57 0.54
N PRO A 10 21.36 -22.92 -0.50
CA PRO A 10 19.92 -22.94 -0.79
C PRO A 10 19.52 -24.37 -1.17
N HIS A 11 18.32 -24.79 -0.78
CA HIS A 11 17.73 -26.07 -1.19
C HIS A 11 17.65 -26.13 -2.74
N PRO A 12 17.94 -27.29 -3.37
CA PRO A 12 18.05 -27.42 -4.84
C PRO A 12 16.78 -27.02 -5.60
N HIS A 13 15.60 -27.05 -4.99
CA HIS A 13 14.34 -26.65 -5.62
C HIS A 13 14.17 -25.12 -5.76
N ALA A 14 14.80 -24.31 -4.91
CA ALA A 14 14.77 -22.85 -5.00
C ALA A 14 15.68 -22.33 -6.11
N LEU A 15 16.82 -22.98 -6.32
CA LEU A 15 17.75 -22.69 -7.42
C LEU A 15 17.17 -23.08 -8.78
N ALA A 16 16.39 -24.17 -8.85
CA ALA A 16 15.77 -24.62 -10.10
C ALA A 16 14.71 -23.64 -10.62
N ALA A 17 13.90 -23.02 -9.75
CA ALA A 17 12.88 -22.04 -10.14
C ALA A 17 13.50 -20.71 -10.61
N ALA A 18 14.53 -20.23 -9.92
CA ALA A 18 15.25 -19.01 -10.31
C ALA A 18 16.07 -19.21 -11.59
N SER A 19 16.64 -20.42 -11.79
CA SER A 19 17.40 -20.77 -12.99
C SER A 19 16.51 -20.97 -14.21
N ALA A 20 15.29 -21.48 -14.06
CA ALA A 20 14.36 -21.68 -15.17
C ALA A 20 13.84 -20.33 -15.74
N LEU A 21 13.59 -19.31 -14.88
CA LEU A 21 13.24 -17.98 -15.34
C LEU A 21 14.44 -17.26 -16.03
N ALA A 22 15.66 -17.45 -15.54
CA ALA A 22 16.86 -16.87 -16.12
C ALA A 22 17.24 -17.54 -17.45
N LEU A 23 17.03 -18.86 -17.59
CA LEU A 23 17.29 -19.58 -18.86
C LEU A 23 16.23 -19.28 -19.93
N ALA A 24 14.98 -19.09 -19.57
CA ALA A 24 13.93 -18.70 -20.53
C ALA A 24 14.19 -17.32 -21.14
N ALA A 25 14.83 -16.41 -20.39
CA ALA A 25 15.22 -15.10 -20.88
C ALA A 25 16.46 -15.10 -21.79
N LEU A 26 17.31 -16.16 -21.72
CA LEU A 26 18.57 -16.26 -22.49
C LEU A 26 18.39 -16.97 -23.87
N CYS A 27 17.31 -17.75 -24.05
CA CYS A 27 17.12 -18.52 -25.28
C CYS A 27 16.40 -17.78 -26.42
N THR A 28 15.93 -16.52 -26.23
CA THR A 28 15.17 -15.79 -27.27
C THR A 28 15.93 -14.65 -27.97
N SER A 29 17.24 -14.51 -27.71
CA SER A 29 18.02 -13.37 -28.23
C SER A 29 18.66 -13.56 -29.64
N ALA A 30 18.23 -14.57 -30.39
CA ALA A 30 18.73 -14.80 -31.74
C ALA A 30 17.58 -14.74 -32.77
N ALA A 31 17.23 -13.56 -33.23
CA ALA A 31 16.71 -13.21 -34.57
C ALA A 31 15.84 -11.93 -34.51
N ALA A 32 16.40 -10.82 -34.92
CA ALA A 32 15.80 -9.83 -35.81
C ALA A 32 16.66 -8.58 -35.87
N GLN A 33 17.37 -8.41 -36.94
CA GLN A 33 17.89 -7.12 -37.42
C GLN A 33 16.90 -6.51 -38.41
N THR A 34 16.87 -5.18 -38.39
CA THR A 34 16.43 -4.18 -39.36
C THR A 34 15.08 -3.52 -39.12
N SER A 35 15.08 -2.27 -38.77
CA SER A 35 14.97 -1.07 -39.59
C SER A 35 14.56 0.15 -38.73
N ALA A 36 15.22 1.27 -38.98
CA ALA A 36 15.01 2.56 -38.34
C ALA A 36 13.76 3.26 -38.86
N SER A 37 12.98 3.90 -37.96
CA SER A 37 12.06 4.98 -38.36
C SER A 37 11.68 5.86 -37.15
N SER A 38 12.05 7.14 -37.30
CA SER A 38 11.48 8.41 -36.80
C SER A 38 10.70 8.47 -35.48
N ALA A 39 11.12 9.42 -34.62
CA ALA A 39 10.47 9.85 -33.40
C ALA A 39 9.06 10.44 -33.67
N PRO A 40 8.04 10.13 -32.85
CA PRO A 40 6.74 10.78 -32.95
C PRO A 40 6.75 12.14 -32.22
N LYS A 41 6.20 13.15 -32.90
CA LYS A 41 5.85 14.46 -32.35
C LYS A 41 4.88 14.31 -31.18
N LYS A 42 5.11 15.07 -30.10
CA LYS A 42 4.15 15.25 -29.02
C LYS A 42 2.91 15.98 -29.55
N ASP A 43 1.83 15.25 -29.73
CA ASP A 43 0.51 15.86 -29.94
C ASP A 43 0.00 16.38 -28.58
N LYS A 44 -0.58 17.60 -28.62
CA LYS A 44 -1.23 18.23 -27.47
C LYS A 44 -2.39 17.33 -27.03
N ALA A 45 -2.36 16.86 -25.80
CA ALA A 45 -3.43 16.04 -25.23
C ALA A 45 -4.71 16.88 -25.12
N ASP A 46 -5.74 16.48 -25.87
CA ASP A 46 -7.11 16.93 -25.73
C ASP A 46 -7.62 16.52 -24.33
N PRO A 47 -8.43 17.33 -23.60
CA PRO A 47 -8.94 17.00 -22.26
C PRO A 47 -9.95 15.85 -22.21
N ALA A 48 -9.99 15.01 -23.23
CA ALA A 48 -10.85 13.83 -23.29
C ALA A 48 -10.50 12.82 -22.19
N LEU A 49 -11.52 12.14 -21.67
CA LEU A 49 -11.35 10.99 -20.77
C LEU A 49 -10.41 9.96 -21.44
N PRO A 50 -9.36 9.49 -20.78
CA PRO A 50 -8.40 8.56 -21.38
C PRO A 50 -9.08 7.29 -21.87
N ALA A 51 -8.52 6.66 -22.91
CA ALA A 51 -8.96 5.36 -23.35
C ALA A 51 -8.76 4.35 -22.21
N VAL A 52 -9.80 3.56 -21.91
CA VAL A 52 -9.72 2.53 -20.88
C VAL A 52 -8.86 1.39 -21.42
N LEU A 53 -7.81 1.04 -20.69
CA LEU A 53 -7.01 -0.17 -20.93
C LEU A 53 -7.49 -1.26 -19.98
N VAL A 54 -7.38 -2.52 -20.39
CA VAL A 54 -7.72 -3.69 -19.54
C VAL A 54 -6.94 -3.70 -18.24
N THR A 55 -5.75 -3.04 -18.24
CA THR A 55 -4.97 -2.79 -17.02
C THR A 55 -4.42 -1.38 -17.06
N ASP A 56 -4.85 -0.56 -16.10
CA ASP A 56 -4.27 0.76 -15.85
C ASP A 56 -2.97 0.68 -15.02
N LYS A 57 -2.45 -0.52 -14.82
CA LYS A 57 -1.20 -0.79 -14.12
C LYS A 57 -0.03 -0.68 -15.11
N GLN A 58 0.92 0.19 -14.81
CA GLN A 58 2.13 0.34 -15.61
C GLN A 58 3.37 0.13 -14.75
N GLU A 59 4.23 -0.80 -15.17
CA GLU A 59 5.59 -0.90 -14.64
C GLU A 59 6.50 0.00 -15.48
N THR A 60 6.61 1.27 -15.08
CA THR A 60 7.37 2.28 -15.83
C THR A 60 8.85 2.29 -15.48
N ILE A 61 9.16 1.98 -14.24
CA ILE A 61 10.53 1.90 -13.70
C ILE A 61 10.72 0.51 -13.12
N ALA A 62 11.94 -0.05 -13.23
CA ALA A 62 12.28 -1.35 -12.68
C ALA A 62 11.88 -1.47 -11.20
N GLY A 63 11.05 -2.46 -10.88
CA GLY A 63 10.55 -2.69 -9.52
C GLY A 63 9.51 -1.67 -9.03
N GLN A 64 8.90 -0.87 -9.90
CA GLN A 64 7.79 0.02 -9.58
C GLN A 64 6.53 -0.30 -10.38
N VAL A 65 5.37 -0.27 -9.72
CA VAL A 65 4.04 -0.35 -10.35
C VAL A 65 3.32 0.96 -10.10
N SER A 66 2.82 1.57 -11.17
CA SER A 66 2.01 2.79 -11.14
C SER A 66 0.57 2.46 -11.54
N VAL A 67 -0.41 3.06 -10.87
CA VAL A 67 -1.84 2.88 -11.13
C VAL A 67 -2.53 4.24 -11.08
N ASP A 68 -3.26 4.60 -12.14
CA ASP A 68 -4.17 5.74 -12.11
C ASP A 68 -5.34 5.43 -11.16
N THR A 69 -5.50 6.22 -10.09
CA THR A 69 -6.50 5.98 -9.06
C THR A 69 -7.93 6.25 -9.50
N ARG A 70 -8.13 6.90 -10.65
CA ARG A 70 -9.42 7.30 -11.21
C ARG A 70 -9.82 6.48 -12.42
N ALA A 71 -8.92 5.64 -12.89
CA ALA A 71 -9.19 4.78 -14.02
C ALA A 71 -10.40 3.87 -13.78
N PRO A 72 -11.28 3.69 -14.79
CA PRO A 72 -12.55 2.97 -14.61
C PRO A 72 -12.39 1.49 -14.33
N ALA A 73 -11.31 0.89 -14.83
CA ALA A 73 -11.02 -0.54 -14.62
C ALA A 73 -10.52 -0.84 -13.21
N VAL A 74 -10.28 0.21 -12.41
CA VAL A 74 -9.71 0.07 -11.07
C VAL A 74 -10.82 0.04 -10.03
N ALA A 75 -10.95 -1.07 -9.35
CA ALA A 75 -11.77 -1.40 -8.18
C ALA A 75 -13.12 -0.65 -8.06
N PRO A 76 -14.23 -1.31 -8.37
CA PRO A 76 -15.57 -0.72 -8.35
C PRO A 76 -15.98 -0.18 -6.98
N ARG A 77 -15.50 -0.77 -5.89
CA ARG A 77 -15.80 -0.37 -4.51
C ARG A 77 -14.55 0.09 -3.77
N MET A 78 -14.23 1.37 -3.88
CA MET A 78 -13.11 1.96 -3.17
C MET A 78 -13.51 2.41 -1.77
N THR A 79 -13.55 1.47 -0.83
CA THR A 79 -13.92 1.77 0.56
C THR A 79 -12.82 2.49 1.34
N ASP A 80 -11.56 2.27 0.98
CA ASP A 80 -10.36 2.89 1.55
C ASP A 80 -9.16 2.76 0.59
N GLY A 81 -7.99 3.26 0.98
CA GLY A 81 -6.76 3.15 0.19
C GLY A 81 -6.29 1.72 -0.06
N ALA A 82 -6.66 0.77 0.81
CA ALA A 82 -6.29 -0.64 0.64
C ALA A 82 -7.09 -1.33 -0.46
N SER A 83 -8.28 -0.83 -0.80
CA SER A 83 -9.12 -1.41 -1.85
C SER A 83 -8.40 -1.38 -3.20
N LEU A 84 -7.74 -0.27 -3.52
CA LEU A 84 -6.96 -0.12 -4.75
C LEU A 84 -5.71 -1.00 -4.75
N LEU A 85 -5.04 -1.13 -3.60
CA LEU A 85 -3.84 -1.95 -3.46
C LEU A 85 -4.12 -3.44 -3.72
N LYS A 86 -5.34 -3.93 -3.42
CA LYS A 86 -5.72 -5.33 -3.66
C LYS A 86 -5.61 -5.73 -5.14
N GLU A 87 -5.63 -4.76 -6.07
CA GLU A 87 -5.48 -5.02 -7.51
C GLU A 87 -4.03 -5.26 -7.95
N ILE A 88 -3.04 -5.04 -7.10
CA ILE A 88 -1.62 -5.25 -7.41
C ILE A 88 -1.23 -6.69 -7.08
N PRO A 89 -0.54 -7.45 -7.98
CA PRO A 89 -0.08 -8.80 -7.70
C PRO A 89 0.74 -8.89 -6.41
N ASN A 90 0.53 -9.94 -5.62
CA ASN A 90 1.12 -10.16 -4.29
C ASN A 90 0.75 -9.13 -3.21
N MET A 91 -0.18 -8.23 -3.49
CA MET A 91 -0.74 -7.33 -2.49
C MET A 91 -2.03 -7.93 -1.94
N SER A 92 -2.04 -8.26 -0.66
CA SER A 92 -3.20 -8.73 0.09
C SER A 92 -3.66 -7.67 1.08
N VAL A 93 -4.89 -7.79 1.56
CA VAL A 93 -5.46 -6.84 2.51
C VAL A 93 -6.10 -7.59 3.69
N VAL A 94 -5.62 -7.32 4.89
CA VAL A 94 -6.25 -7.83 6.12
C VAL A 94 -7.45 -6.96 6.45
N ARG A 95 -8.65 -7.52 6.35
CA ARG A 95 -9.89 -6.78 6.60
C ARG A 95 -10.47 -7.03 7.99
N LYS A 96 -11.16 -6.02 8.51
CA LYS A 96 -11.92 -6.02 9.76
C LYS A 96 -13.42 -5.79 9.53
N GLY A 97 -13.76 -5.43 8.31
CA GLY A 97 -15.02 -5.03 7.73
C GLY A 97 -14.75 -4.38 6.38
N GLN A 98 -15.65 -3.56 5.85
CA GLN A 98 -15.46 -2.87 4.57
C GLN A 98 -14.34 -1.82 4.62
N GLN A 99 -14.15 -1.14 5.75
CA GLN A 99 -13.11 -0.13 5.96
C GLN A 99 -11.97 -0.65 6.84
N ALA A 100 -10.88 0.09 6.90
CA ALA A 100 -9.67 -0.21 7.66
C ALA A 100 -8.94 -1.48 7.17
N GLY A 101 -8.84 -1.65 5.88
CA GLY A 101 -7.98 -2.64 5.25
C GLY A 101 -6.51 -2.37 5.56
N ASP A 102 -5.76 -3.39 5.96
CA ASP A 102 -4.34 -3.30 6.28
C ASP A 102 -3.52 -4.02 5.20
N PRO A 103 -2.76 -3.31 4.37
CA PRO A 103 -2.07 -3.93 3.25
C PRO A 103 -0.91 -4.80 3.70
N VAL A 104 -0.73 -5.90 2.98
CA VAL A 104 0.35 -6.87 3.14
C VAL A 104 0.94 -7.14 1.77
N PHE A 105 2.20 -6.79 1.56
CA PHE A 105 2.89 -7.01 0.31
C PHE A 105 3.88 -8.18 0.44
N ARG A 106 3.76 -9.18 -0.42
CA ARG A 106 4.62 -10.38 -0.40
C ARG A 106 4.66 -11.04 0.99
N GLY A 107 3.53 -11.08 1.72
CA GLY A 107 3.46 -11.59 3.10
C GLY A 107 4.06 -10.70 4.18
N LEU A 108 4.44 -9.46 3.87
CA LEU A 108 4.94 -8.47 4.84
C LEU A 108 3.95 -7.32 4.99
N GLY A 109 3.57 -7.04 6.21
CA GLY A 109 2.66 -5.94 6.55
C GLY A 109 3.18 -5.10 7.72
N GLY A 110 2.33 -4.17 8.17
CA GLY A 110 2.69 -3.21 9.21
C GLY A 110 3.66 -2.15 8.68
N SER A 111 4.54 -1.68 9.53
CA SER A 111 5.55 -0.68 9.20
C SER A 111 6.73 -1.20 8.36
N ARG A 112 6.69 -2.47 7.90
CA ARG A 112 7.60 -2.99 6.86
C ARG A 112 7.28 -2.44 5.48
N LEU A 113 6.03 -2.00 5.27
CA LEU A 113 5.53 -1.32 4.08
C LEU A 113 5.29 0.15 4.43
N ALA A 114 6.11 1.05 3.89
CA ALA A 114 5.89 2.48 4.07
C ALA A 114 4.66 2.93 3.28
N ILE A 115 3.80 3.74 3.88
CA ILE A 115 2.63 4.31 3.21
C ILE A 115 2.69 5.81 3.34
N THR A 116 2.69 6.50 2.20
CA THR A 116 2.69 7.97 2.16
C THR A 116 1.50 8.50 1.36
N ALA A 117 1.09 9.71 1.69
CA ALA A 117 0.13 10.47 0.93
C ALA A 117 0.66 11.88 0.75
N ASN A 118 0.87 12.28 -0.49
CA ASN A 118 1.49 13.56 -0.85
C ASN A 118 2.81 13.81 -0.08
N ASP A 119 3.69 12.79 -0.08
CA ASP A 119 5.01 12.73 0.59
C ASP A 119 5.00 12.72 2.13
N GLN A 120 3.82 12.71 2.76
CA GLN A 120 3.71 12.55 4.21
C GLN A 120 3.49 11.09 4.60
N PHE A 121 4.28 10.59 5.56
CA PHE A 121 4.05 9.26 6.13
C PHE A 121 2.70 9.20 6.82
N LEU A 122 1.95 8.14 6.50
CA LEU A 122 0.70 7.79 7.14
C LEU A 122 0.91 6.65 8.13
N TYR A 123 0.42 6.87 9.33
CA TYR A 123 0.37 5.87 10.39
C TYR A 123 -1.03 5.84 10.97
N GLY A 124 -1.40 4.72 11.61
CA GLY A 124 -2.57 4.67 12.48
C GLY A 124 -2.21 5.08 13.91
N GLY A 125 -3.14 5.61 14.66
CA GLY A 125 -2.95 6.03 16.07
C GLY A 125 -3.37 4.98 17.09
N CYS A 126 -4.14 3.95 16.69
CA CYS A 126 -4.64 2.92 17.58
C CYS A 126 -3.58 1.86 17.88
N GLY A 127 -3.30 1.59 19.16
CA GLY A 127 -2.32 0.58 19.60
C GLY A 127 -2.63 -0.86 19.20
N ILE A 128 -3.85 -1.14 18.72
CA ILE A 128 -4.27 -2.43 18.15
C ILE A 128 -4.59 -2.35 16.66
N ARG A 129 -4.12 -1.31 15.96
CA ARG A 129 -4.28 -1.08 14.51
C ARG A 129 -5.72 -1.17 14.01
N MET A 130 -6.68 -0.60 14.71
CA MET A 130 -8.06 -0.49 14.21
C MET A 130 -8.14 0.47 13.02
N ASP A 131 -7.42 1.57 13.10
CA ASP A 131 -7.23 2.59 12.06
C ASP A 131 -5.89 2.31 11.33
N THR A 132 -5.96 1.60 10.25
CA THR A 132 -4.79 1.39 9.39
C THR A 132 -4.42 2.69 8.66
N PRO A 133 -3.18 2.86 8.17
CA PRO A 133 -2.81 4.04 7.37
C PRO A 133 -3.77 4.32 6.21
N THR A 134 -4.23 3.27 5.54
CA THR A 134 -5.17 3.32 4.41
C THR A 134 -6.58 3.78 4.76
N SER A 135 -6.97 3.73 6.04
CA SER A 135 -8.27 4.24 6.52
C SER A 135 -8.43 5.74 6.32
N TYR A 136 -7.33 6.47 6.22
CA TYR A 136 -7.28 7.91 6.03
C TYR A 136 -7.21 8.34 4.56
N ILE A 137 -7.24 7.38 3.64
CA ILE A 137 -7.08 7.60 2.20
C ILE A 137 -8.40 7.31 1.49
N ASN A 138 -8.91 8.32 0.77
CA ASN A 138 -9.81 8.09 -0.34
C ASN A 138 -8.95 8.06 -1.62
N PRO A 139 -8.84 6.93 -2.33
CA PRO A 139 -7.98 6.82 -3.49
C PRO A 139 -8.25 7.88 -4.55
N GLN A 140 -9.51 8.21 -4.81
CA GLN A 140 -9.93 9.18 -5.82
C GLN A 140 -9.48 10.63 -5.52
N ALA A 141 -9.04 10.92 -4.28
CA ALA A 141 -8.44 12.21 -3.92
C ALA A 141 -6.96 12.34 -4.35
N TYR A 142 -6.43 11.34 -5.06
CA TYR A 142 -5.07 11.31 -5.58
C TYR A 142 -5.12 11.03 -7.08
N ASP A 143 -4.05 11.36 -7.80
CA ASP A 143 -3.97 11.14 -9.24
C ASP A 143 -3.34 9.77 -9.54
N GLU A 144 -2.40 9.34 -8.70
CA GLU A 144 -1.61 8.15 -8.94
C GLU A 144 -1.33 7.39 -7.63
N LEU A 145 -1.29 6.07 -7.73
CA LEU A 145 -0.76 5.16 -6.73
C LEU A 145 0.53 4.54 -7.26
N VAL A 146 1.64 4.74 -6.55
CA VAL A 146 2.95 4.15 -6.89
C VAL A 146 3.34 3.12 -5.84
N VAL A 147 3.67 1.91 -6.26
CA VAL A 147 4.18 0.85 -5.38
C VAL A 147 5.61 0.50 -5.78
N THR A 148 6.56 0.78 -4.90
CA THR A 148 7.96 0.36 -5.04
C THR A 148 8.15 -0.98 -4.35
N LYS A 149 8.61 -1.99 -5.08
CA LYS A 149 8.77 -3.37 -4.62
C LYS A 149 10.12 -3.56 -3.90
N GLY A 150 10.09 -3.94 -2.62
CA GLY A 150 11.26 -4.27 -1.84
C GLY A 150 12.23 -3.10 -1.56
N PRO A 151 13.44 -3.37 -1.06
CA PRO A 151 14.43 -2.37 -0.70
C PRO A 151 15.25 -1.91 -1.92
N GLN A 152 14.58 -1.40 -2.97
CA GLN A 152 15.17 -0.99 -4.26
C GLN A 152 15.28 0.53 -4.41
N THR A 153 15.14 1.28 -3.31
CA THR A 153 15.37 2.73 -3.23
C THR A 153 15.72 3.13 -1.79
N VAL A 154 16.43 4.24 -1.63
CA VAL A 154 16.74 4.85 -0.33
C VAL A 154 16.05 6.22 -0.15
N LEU A 155 15.31 6.69 -1.14
CA LEU A 155 14.72 8.03 -1.20
C LEU A 155 13.38 8.15 -0.43
N LYS A 156 12.73 7.01 -0.11
CA LYS A 156 11.36 6.95 0.41
C LYS A 156 11.29 6.70 1.93
N GLY A 157 12.33 7.10 2.67
CA GLY A 157 12.42 6.98 4.13
C GLY A 157 13.09 5.69 4.62
N PRO A 158 13.13 5.49 5.94
CA PRO A 158 13.81 4.36 6.57
C PRO A 158 13.00 3.07 6.50
N GLY A 159 13.69 1.93 6.54
CA GLY A 159 13.09 0.62 6.88
C GLY A 159 12.20 -0.01 5.82
N LEU A 160 12.45 0.23 4.53
CA LEU A 160 11.67 -0.29 3.40
C LEU A 160 11.88 -1.81 3.21
N VAL A 161 11.46 -2.64 4.15
CA VAL A 161 11.62 -4.11 4.07
C VAL A 161 10.72 -4.72 3.00
N ALA A 162 9.47 -4.29 2.95
CA ALA A 162 8.51 -4.71 1.92
C ALA A 162 8.49 -3.77 0.72
N GLY A 163 8.86 -2.50 0.91
CA GLY A 163 8.81 -1.45 -0.08
C GLY A 163 7.99 -0.24 0.37
N ALA A 164 7.50 0.54 -0.59
CA ALA A 164 6.72 1.75 -0.34
C ALA A 164 5.45 1.79 -1.19
N VAL A 165 4.41 2.39 -0.64
CA VAL A 165 3.13 2.72 -1.28
C VAL A 165 2.93 4.22 -1.17
N GLU A 166 2.76 4.89 -2.30
CA GLU A 166 2.68 6.34 -2.37
C GLU A 166 1.41 6.75 -3.10
N PHE A 167 0.55 7.51 -2.44
CA PHE A 167 -0.59 8.16 -3.04
C PHE A 167 -0.18 9.57 -3.44
N VAL A 168 -0.11 9.83 -4.73
CA VAL A 168 0.53 11.02 -5.32
C VAL A 168 -0.53 11.96 -5.89
N ARG A 169 -0.37 13.26 -5.66
CA ARG A 169 -1.06 14.33 -6.40
C ARG A 169 -0.06 15.02 -7.30
N HIS A 170 -0.37 15.06 -8.59
CA HIS A 170 0.47 15.75 -9.55
C HIS A 170 0.24 17.26 -9.47
N PRO A 171 1.30 18.07 -9.61
CA PRO A 171 1.18 19.51 -9.73
C PRO A 171 0.30 19.89 -10.90
N ARG A 172 -0.59 20.88 -10.73
CA ARG A 172 -1.33 21.51 -11.83
C ARG A 172 -0.54 22.73 -12.29
N VAL A 173 -0.22 22.78 -13.58
CA VAL A 173 0.53 23.87 -14.23
C VAL A 173 -0.29 24.36 -15.42
N TYR A 174 -0.41 25.69 -15.56
CA TYR A 174 -1.24 26.33 -16.58
C TYR A 174 -0.43 27.38 -17.34
N ASP A 175 -0.49 27.34 -18.68
CA ASP A 175 0.11 28.35 -19.57
C ASP A 175 -0.74 29.62 -19.67
N LYS A 176 -2.03 29.54 -19.36
CA LYS A 176 -3.02 30.62 -19.31
C LYS A 176 -4.06 30.33 -18.26
N PHE A 177 -4.89 31.29 -17.92
CA PHE A 177 -6.01 31.01 -17.01
C PHE A 177 -6.87 29.87 -17.56
N SER A 178 -7.03 28.84 -16.75
CA SER A 178 -7.82 27.65 -17.08
C SER A 178 -8.49 27.10 -15.83
N THR A 179 -9.59 26.39 -16.04
CA THR A 179 -10.32 25.68 -15.00
C THR A 179 -10.51 24.23 -15.44
N GLU A 180 -10.47 23.32 -14.47
CA GLU A 180 -10.69 21.89 -14.67
C GLU A 180 -11.66 21.37 -13.60
N PHE A 181 -12.50 20.45 -13.97
CA PHE A 181 -13.35 19.73 -13.04
C PHE A 181 -13.36 18.24 -13.39
N ASP A 182 -13.16 17.40 -12.38
CA ASP A 182 -13.26 15.94 -12.46
C ASP A 182 -14.10 15.44 -11.30
N GLY A 183 -15.15 14.68 -11.56
CA GLY A 183 -16.05 14.20 -10.54
C GLY A 183 -16.64 12.84 -10.85
N ALA A 184 -17.05 12.11 -9.81
CA ALA A 184 -17.80 10.90 -9.98
C ALA A 184 -18.81 10.67 -8.85
N LEU A 185 -19.90 9.97 -9.21
CA LEU A 185 -20.90 9.43 -8.29
C LEU A 185 -21.01 7.93 -8.51
N SER A 186 -20.80 7.16 -7.44
CA SER A 186 -20.93 5.71 -7.45
C SER A 186 -22.07 5.27 -6.52
N LEU A 187 -22.87 4.35 -6.98
CA LEU A 187 -23.97 3.72 -6.24
C LEU A 187 -23.82 2.21 -6.32
N GLY A 188 -24.26 1.47 -5.31
CA GLY A 188 -24.18 0.00 -5.34
C GLY A 188 -24.96 -0.71 -4.23
N SER A 189 -24.88 -2.02 -4.24
CA SER A 189 -25.50 -2.89 -3.24
C SER A 189 -25.05 -2.54 -1.82
N PHE A 190 -25.87 -2.85 -0.85
CA PHE A 190 -25.63 -2.61 0.60
C PHE A 190 -25.52 -1.13 0.94
N GLY A 191 -26.36 -0.28 0.32
CA GLY A 191 -26.39 1.16 0.60
C GLY A 191 -25.09 1.88 0.22
N TYR A 192 -24.26 1.29 -0.66
CA TYR A 192 -23.01 1.91 -1.10
C TYR A 192 -23.28 3.18 -1.90
N VAL A 193 -22.72 4.28 -1.44
CA VAL A 193 -22.68 5.58 -2.13
C VAL A 193 -21.28 6.16 -1.94
N ASP A 194 -20.64 6.56 -3.03
CA ASP A 194 -19.37 7.28 -2.98
C ASP A 194 -19.38 8.39 -4.04
N ALA A 195 -19.00 9.59 -3.63
CA ALA A 195 -18.92 10.75 -4.49
C ALA A 195 -17.59 11.47 -4.29
N PHE A 196 -16.99 11.95 -5.35
CA PHE A 196 -15.90 12.87 -5.30
C PHE A 196 -16.04 14.00 -6.32
N GLY A 197 -15.41 15.14 -6.02
CA GLY A 197 -15.22 16.25 -6.95
C GLY A 197 -13.84 16.83 -6.75
N ASP A 198 -13.17 17.14 -7.84
CA ASP A 198 -11.84 17.75 -7.93
C ASP A 198 -11.96 18.95 -8.85
N PHE A 199 -11.87 20.13 -8.29
CA PHE A 199 -11.85 21.40 -9.01
C PHE A 199 -10.46 22.00 -8.97
N ALA A 200 -9.94 22.40 -10.10
CA ALA A 200 -8.69 23.12 -10.20
C ALA A 200 -8.84 24.37 -11.09
N ALA A 201 -8.17 25.43 -10.71
CA ALA A 201 -8.12 26.68 -11.48
C ALA A 201 -6.74 27.32 -11.33
N GLY A 202 -6.25 27.94 -12.38
CA GLY A 202 -4.95 28.60 -12.28
C GLY A 202 -4.54 29.34 -13.54
N ASN A 203 -3.42 29.99 -13.41
CA ASN A 203 -2.66 30.65 -14.46
C ASN A 203 -1.17 30.33 -14.27
N PRO A 204 -0.23 30.85 -15.10
CA PRO A 204 1.19 30.54 -14.96
C PRO A 204 1.80 30.86 -13.59
N LEU A 205 1.24 31.85 -12.87
CA LEU A 205 1.76 32.29 -11.55
C LEU A 205 1.15 31.54 -10.38
N VAL A 206 -0.17 31.27 -10.41
CA VAL A 206 -0.90 30.73 -9.25
C VAL A 206 -1.86 29.63 -9.71
N SER A 207 -1.90 28.52 -8.99
CA SER A 207 -2.92 27.48 -9.15
C SER A 207 -3.53 27.08 -7.81
N LEU A 208 -4.83 26.86 -7.81
CA LEU A 208 -5.62 26.36 -6.68
C LEU A 208 -6.31 25.07 -7.10
N ARG A 209 -6.26 24.06 -6.24
CA ARG A 209 -6.98 22.79 -6.40
C ARG A 209 -7.75 22.47 -5.13
N ALA A 210 -9.01 22.14 -5.25
CA ALA A 210 -9.89 21.74 -4.16
C ALA A 210 -10.51 20.36 -4.47
N ILE A 211 -10.35 19.40 -3.55
CA ILE A 211 -10.91 18.05 -3.70
C ILE A 211 -11.83 17.78 -2.51
N ALA A 212 -13.03 17.27 -2.79
CA ALA A 212 -13.97 16.83 -1.76
C ALA A 212 -14.45 15.40 -2.05
N THR A 213 -14.62 14.60 -1.00
CA THR A 213 -15.13 13.23 -1.12
C THR A 213 -16.13 12.92 -0.02
N ARG A 214 -17.10 12.05 -0.33
CA ARG A 214 -18.04 11.50 0.64
C ARG A 214 -18.41 10.07 0.26
N GLY A 215 -18.27 9.14 1.22
CA GLY A 215 -18.61 7.74 1.01
C GLY A 215 -19.36 7.15 2.20
N ARG A 216 -20.23 6.18 1.93
CA ARG A 216 -20.91 5.35 2.93
C ARG A 216 -21.21 3.97 2.37
N SER A 217 -21.37 3.00 3.24
CA SER A 217 -22.01 1.71 2.95
C SER A 217 -22.63 1.17 4.24
N ASP A 218 -23.69 0.39 4.11
CA ASP A 218 -24.31 -0.33 5.21
C ASP A 218 -23.60 -1.68 5.45
N ASP A 219 -24.05 -2.42 6.46
CA ASP A 219 -23.61 -3.79 6.71
C ASP A 219 -23.95 -4.63 5.45
N TYR A 220 -23.02 -5.50 5.01
CA TYR A 220 -23.24 -6.31 3.80
C TYR A 220 -23.69 -7.72 4.15
N LYS A 221 -24.18 -8.44 3.15
CA LYS A 221 -24.45 -9.88 3.22
C LYS A 221 -23.38 -10.66 2.46
N ASP A 222 -22.96 -11.80 3.04
CA ASP A 222 -22.12 -12.77 2.34
C ASP A 222 -22.92 -13.61 1.33
N GLY A 223 -22.30 -14.56 0.65
CA GLY A 223 -22.94 -15.39 -0.36
C GLY A 223 -24.02 -16.34 0.19
N ASP A 224 -24.01 -16.64 1.48
CA ASP A 224 -25.05 -17.43 2.16
C ASP A 224 -26.17 -16.54 2.74
N GLY A 225 -26.11 -15.22 2.50
CA GLY A 225 -27.08 -14.26 2.98
C GLY A 225 -26.88 -13.80 4.42
N ASN A 226 -25.78 -14.23 5.09
CA ASN A 226 -25.50 -13.82 6.45
C ASN A 226 -25.01 -12.37 6.48
N GLU A 227 -25.55 -11.58 7.43
CA GLU A 227 -25.13 -10.21 7.60
C GLU A 227 -23.74 -10.11 8.23
N VAL A 228 -22.87 -9.33 7.60
CA VAL A 228 -21.53 -9.01 8.10
C VAL A 228 -21.47 -7.57 8.57
N ARG A 229 -21.27 -7.39 9.85
CA ARG A 229 -21.20 -6.10 10.52
C ARG A 229 -20.03 -5.28 10.02
N SER A 230 -20.26 -4.24 9.19
CA SER A 230 -19.22 -3.56 8.44
C SER A 230 -19.57 -2.15 7.96
N TRP A 231 -20.66 -1.57 8.45
CA TRP A 231 -21.10 -0.22 8.12
C TRP A 231 -19.98 0.81 8.28
N TYR A 232 -19.92 1.79 7.37
CA TYR A 232 -19.04 2.93 7.51
C TYR A 232 -19.63 4.21 6.90
N THR A 233 -19.11 5.37 7.38
CA THR A 233 -19.19 6.66 6.70
C THR A 233 -17.83 7.31 6.67
N ARG A 234 -17.51 8.03 5.59
CA ARG A 234 -16.31 8.84 5.47
C ARG A 234 -16.58 10.12 4.70
N LYS A 235 -15.79 11.15 4.99
CA LYS A 235 -15.71 12.38 4.19
C LYS A 235 -14.30 12.92 4.25
N SER A 236 -13.82 13.51 3.17
CA SER A 236 -12.54 14.20 3.15
C SER A 236 -12.60 15.48 2.34
N GLY A 237 -11.73 16.40 2.66
CA GLY A 237 -11.49 17.62 1.90
C GLY A 237 -9.99 17.87 1.79
N SER A 238 -9.56 18.43 0.68
CA SER A 238 -8.18 18.82 0.42
C SER A 238 -8.14 20.15 -0.31
N LEU A 239 -7.22 21.01 0.09
CA LEU A 239 -6.88 22.24 -0.62
C LEU A 239 -5.39 22.23 -0.93
N ASN A 240 -5.04 22.67 -2.13
CA ASN A 240 -3.68 22.82 -2.58
C ASN A 240 -3.55 24.17 -3.29
N LEU A 241 -2.65 25.01 -2.81
CA LEU A 241 -2.29 26.30 -3.40
C LEU A 241 -0.84 26.24 -3.84
N ALA A 242 -0.59 26.51 -5.11
CA ALA A 242 0.78 26.63 -5.61
C ALA A 242 1.03 28.02 -6.22
N VAL A 243 2.22 28.52 -5.99
CA VAL A 243 2.73 29.78 -6.55
C VAL A 243 4.02 29.48 -7.31
N THR A 244 4.09 29.88 -8.59
CA THR A 244 5.22 29.67 -9.48
C THR A 244 5.74 31.02 -9.98
N PRO A 245 6.52 31.77 -9.16
CA PRO A 245 6.95 33.13 -9.48
C PRO A 245 7.80 33.19 -10.75
N THR A 246 8.55 32.12 -11.02
CA THR A 246 9.32 31.91 -12.24
C THR A 246 9.16 30.48 -12.70
N ARG A 247 9.50 30.15 -13.96
CA ARG A 247 9.49 28.75 -14.45
C ARG A 247 10.40 27.80 -13.64
N HIS A 248 11.32 28.33 -12.85
CA HIS A 248 12.30 27.57 -12.07
C HIS A 248 11.94 27.47 -10.59
N LEU A 249 11.01 28.28 -10.07
CA LEU A 249 10.71 28.37 -8.65
C LEU A 249 9.23 28.09 -8.42
N ARG A 250 8.93 27.09 -7.59
CA ARG A 250 7.57 26.69 -7.21
C ARG A 250 7.46 26.53 -5.70
N PHE A 251 6.43 27.12 -5.14
CA PHE A 251 6.00 26.91 -3.76
C PHE A 251 4.62 26.26 -3.77
N GLU A 252 4.39 25.33 -2.83
CA GLU A 252 3.11 24.67 -2.67
C GLU A 252 2.75 24.56 -1.20
N LEU A 253 1.49 24.90 -0.87
CA LEU A 253 0.88 24.70 0.44
C LEU A 253 -0.31 23.78 0.27
N PHE A 254 -0.46 22.80 1.17
CA PHE A 254 -1.61 21.92 1.15
C PHE A 254 -2.18 21.67 2.55
N ALA A 255 -3.48 21.43 2.59
CA ALA A 255 -4.22 21.04 3.77
C ALA A 255 -5.19 19.92 3.45
N ASP A 256 -5.21 18.88 4.28
CA ASP A 256 -6.12 17.74 4.15
C ASP A 256 -6.89 17.54 5.46
N ALA A 257 -8.17 17.19 5.32
CA ALA A 257 -9.02 16.74 6.42
C ALA A 257 -9.73 15.46 6.04
N ASN A 258 -9.69 14.45 6.91
CA ASN A 258 -10.46 13.22 6.78
C ASN A 258 -11.27 12.97 8.04
N ARG A 259 -12.49 12.46 7.90
CA ARG A 259 -13.40 12.12 8.99
C ARG A 259 -14.11 10.83 8.63
N SER A 260 -13.99 9.80 9.49
CA SER A 260 -14.72 8.55 9.27
C SER A 260 -15.20 7.90 10.56
N LYS A 261 -16.19 7.03 10.41
CA LYS A 261 -16.72 6.13 11.44
C LYS A 261 -16.96 4.78 10.81
N ALA A 262 -16.76 3.68 11.55
CA ALA A 262 -16.97 2.33 11.04
C ALA A 262 -17.33 1.35 12.14
N LYS A 263 -18.14 0.33 11.77
CA LYS A 263 -18.33 -0.90 12.53
C LYS A 263 -17.37 -1.97 12.04
N PHE A 264 -16.93 -2.83 12.93
CA PHE A 264 -16.01 -3.93 12.61
C PHE A 264 -16.59 -5.29 13.03
N ALA A 265 -16.49 -6.27 12.14
CA ALA A 265 -16.89 -7.66 12.41
C ALA A 265 -15.89 -8.40 13.29
N SER A 266 -14.60 -8.06 13.20
CA SER A 266 -13.49 -8.78 13.85
C SER A 266 -13.13 -8.26 15.24
N LEU A 267 -13.72 -7.18 15.71
CA LEU A 267 -13.34 -6.51 16.95
C LEU A 267 -14.54 -6.27 17.86
N GLN A 268 -14.28 -6.22 19.16
CA GLN A 268 -15.28 -5.80 20.15
C GLN A 268 -15.51 -4.29 20.16
N LEU A 269 -14.61 -3.55 19.54
CA LEU A 269 -14.61 -2.11 19.47
C LEU A 269 -14.88 -1.69 18.03
N ASP A 270 -15.55 -0.57 17.90
CA ASP A 270 -15.85 0.09 16.64
C ASP A 270 -15.09 1.42 16.56
N SER A 271 -14.89 1.93 15.36
CA SER A 271 -14.37 3.28 15.18
C SER A 271 -15.51 4.29 15.30
N GLY A 272 -15.64 4.91 16.46
CA GLY A 272 -16.56 6.03 16.68
C GLY A 272 -16.07 7.33 16.05
N LYS A 273 -14.76 7.41 15.83
CA LYS A 273 -14.07 8.55 15.22
C LYS A 273 -12.75 8.07 14.65
N THR A 274 -12.48 8.38 13.40
CA THR A 274 -11.16 8.24 12.77
C THR A 274 -10.91 9.51 11.97
N ASP A 275 -10.35 10.51 12.64
CA ASP A 275 -10.14 11.84 12.10
C ASP A 275 -8.66 12.07 11.82
N ARG A 276 -8.36 12.75 10.71
CA ARG A 276 -7.02 13.24 10.38
C ARG A 276 -7.11 14.68 9.87
N ASN A 277 -6.23 15.53 10.38
CA ASN A 277 -5.90 16.80 9.77
C ASN A 277 -4.42 16.79 9.42
N SER A 278 -4.06 17.26 8.25
CA SER A 278 -2.66 17.44 7.88
C SER A 278 -2.44 18.70 7.08
N TYR A 279 -1.24 19.23 7.21
CA TYR A 279 -0.78 20.44 6.54
C TYR A 279 0.63 20.20 6.05
N GLY A 280 1.01 20.81 4.95
CA GLY A 280 2.37 20.73 4.48
C GLY A 280 2.72 21.83 3.51
N ALA A 281 4.01 21.99 3.29
CA ALA A 281 4.59 22.91 2.35
C ALA A 281 5.69 22.22 1.55
N LYS A 282 5.79 22.57 0.27
CA LYS A 282 6.88 22.16 -0.63
C LYS A 282 7.47 23.40 -1.28
N ALA A 283 8.78 23.39 -1.51
CA ALA A 283 9.49 24.39 -2.30
C ALA A 283 10.44 23.66 -3.24
N GLU A 284 10.41 24.04 -4.51
CA GLU A 284 11.28 23.47 -5.54
C GLU A 284 11.93 24.58 -6.34
N ILE A 285 13.24 24.43 -6.58
CA ILE A 285 14.01 25.24 -7.51
C ILE A 285 14.58 24.27 -8.54
N SER A 286 14.23 24.44 -9.81
CA SER A 286 14.68 23.57 -10.91
C SER A 286 15.57 24.34 -11.91
N ASP A 287 16.30 23.58 -12.72
CA ASP A 287 17.17 24.09 -13.79
C ASP A 287 18.16 25.18 -13.31
N ILE A 288 18.79 24.96 -12.14
CA ILE A 288 19.67 25.94 -11.50
C ILE A 288 20.95 26.13 -12.30
N ASN A 289 21.59 25.02 -12.67
CA ASN A 289 22.75 24.98 -13.56
C ASN A 289 22.95 23.54 -14.10
N PRO A 290 23.88 23.30 -15.06
CA PRO A 290 24.10 21.99 -15.65
C PRO A 290 24.42 20.86 -14.66
N LEU A 291 25.03 21.17 -13.51
CA LEU A 291 25.33 20.20 -12.46
C LEU A 291 24.18 20.04 -11.48
N LEU A 292 23.68 21.14 -10.93
CA LEU A 292 22.59 21.16 -9.94
C LEU A 292 21.26 21.40 -10.65
N GLN A 293 20.52 20.30 -10.88
CA GLN A 293 19.28 20.34 -11.64
C GLN A 293 18.09 20.79 -10.79
N LYS A 294 18.05 20.36 -9.51
CA LYS A 294 16.90 20.62 -8.66
C LYS A 294 17.30 20.66 -7.19
N LEU A 295 16.71 21.59 -6.46
CA LEU A 295 16.63 21.60 -5.00
C LEU A 295 15.17 21.48 -4.58
N SER A 296 14.90 20.59 -3.64
CA SER A 296 13.55 20.38 -3.10
C SER A 296 13.57 20.45 -1.58
N PHE A 297 12.58 21.11 -1.01
CA PHE A 297 12.30 21.12 0.41
C PHE A 297 10.84 20.75 0.63
N GLU A 298 10.58 19.85 1.57
CA GLU A 298 9.25 19.39 1.95
C GLU A 298 9.11 19.39 3.46
N THR A 299 7.95 19.81 3.97
CA THR A 299 7.62 19.69 5.39
C THR A 299 6.15 19.37 5.58
N GLY A 300 5.85 18.68 6.66
CA GLY A 300 4.49 18.26 6.95
C GLY A 300 4.20 18.06 8.43
N TYR A 301 2.94 18.26 8.77
CA TYR A 301 2.32 17.99 10.07
C TYR A 301 1.05 17.18 9.84
N SER A 302 0.83 16.14 10.63
CA SER A 302 -0.41 15.36 10.61
C SER A 302 -0.83 15.01 12.04
N HIS A 303 -2.12 15.16 12.32
CA HIS A 303 -2.74 14.77 13.59
C HIS A 303 -3.89 13.81 13.30
N GLN A 304 -3.76 12.57 13.79
CA GLN A 304 -4.80 11.56 13.81
C GLN A 304 -5.44 11.53 15.21
N ASP A 305 -6.78 11.60 15.27
CA ASP A 305 -7.55 11.53 16.51
C ASP A 305 -8.64 10.45 16.37
N ILE A 306 -8.56 9.43 17.23
CA ILE A 306 -9.34 8.21 17.08
C ILE A 306 -10.16 7.96 18.35
N ILE A 307 -11.42 7.52 18.21
CA ILE A 307 -12.21 6.93 19.28
C ILE A 307 -12.48 5.47 18.92
N MET A 308 -11.84 4.57 19.65
CA MET A 308 -12.14 3.14 19.64
C MET A 308 -13.13 2.87 20.77
N GLY A 309 -14.35 2.49 20.46
CA GLY A 309 -15.37 2.37 21.48
C GLY A 309 -16.46 1.36 21.16
N ARG A 310 -17.37 1.21 22.11
CA ARG A 310 -18.54 0.35 22.01
C ARG A 310 -19.84 1.13 21.78
N GLN A 311 -19.75 2.39 21.34
CA GLN A 311 -20.91 3.27 21.17
C GLN A 311 -21.96 2.71 20.19
N PHE A 312 -21.54 1.98 19.16
CA PHE A 312 -22.45 1.30 18.24
C PHE A 312 -22.94 -0.06 18.77
N ARG A 313 -22.64 -0.36 20.05
CA ARG A 313 -23.09 -1.52 20.82
C ARG A 313 -23.83 -1.09 22.10
N GLY A 314 -24.22 0.19 22.18
CA GLY A 314 -24.98 0.75 23.30
C GLY A 314 -24.15 1.08 24.56
N LEU A 315 -22.82 1.03 24.50
CA LEU A 315 -21.95 1.29 25.65
C LEU A 315 -20.92 2.38 25.37
N LEU A 316 -20.92 3.47 26.11
CA LEU A 316 -19.93 4.56 26.04
C LEU A 316 -18.65 4.17 26.78
N ALA A 317 -17.93 3.21 26.25
CA ALA A 317 -16.62 2.76 26.78
C ALA A 317 -15.62 2.59 25.64
N GLY A 318 -14.36 2.84 25.93
CA GLY A 318 -13.26 2.66 24.94
C GLY A 318 -12.04 3.52 25.21
N GLY A 319 -11.16 3.61 24.22
CA GLY A 319 -9.96 4.42 24.20
C GLY A 319 -10.05 5.57 23.21
N ASN A 320 -9.38 6.68 23.53
CA ASN A 320 -9.21 7.82 22.62
C ASN A 320 -7.71 8.11 22.44
N PRO A 321 -7.01 7.26 21.64
CA PRO A 321 -5.65 7.56 21.24
C PRO A 321 -5.62 8.68 20.19
N ASP A 322 -4.49 9.38 20.15
CA ASP A 322 -4.11 10.24 19.04
C ASP A 322 -2.64 10.05 18.67
N ARG A 323 -2.31 10.45 17.46
CA ARG A 323 -0.95 10.45 16.95
C ARG A 323 -0.64 11.74 16.23
N ILE A 324 0.50 12.31 16.52
CA ILE A 324 1.02 13.50 15.87
C ILE A 324 2.30 13.11 15.14
N THR A 325 2.35 13.38 13.84
CA THR A 325 3.55 13.18 13.02
C THR A 325 4.02 14.50 12.43
N ARG A 326 5.33 14.67 12.36
CA ARG A 326 5.99 15.79 11.69
C ARG A 326 7.10 15.26 10.82
N ASN A 327 7.30 15.88 9.68
CA ASN A 327 8.41 15.52 8.79
C ASN A 327 8.99 16.76 8.13
N ALA A 328 10.27 16.67 7.80
CA ALA A 328 10.94 17.59 6.90
C ALA A 328 11.95 16.80 6.06
N LYS A 329 12.12 17.19 4.80
CA LYS A 329 13.08 16.60 3.88
C LYS A 329 13.67 17.70 3.00
N ALA A 330 14.98 17.64 2.80
CA ALA A 330 15.69 18.47 1.84
C ALA A 330 16.50 17.56 0.92
N SER A 331 16.44 17.80 -0.39
CA SER A 331 17.19 17.01 -1.37
C SER A 331 17.67 17.84 -2.54
N ALA A 332 18.79 17.39 -3.12
CA ALA A 332 19.37 17.95 -4.33
C ALA A 332 19.46 16.86 -5.41
N GLU A 333 19.12 17.22 -6.65
CA GLU A 333 19.32 16.39 -7.82
C GLU A 333 20.48 16.97 -8.64
N LEU A 334 21.50 16.14 -8.88
CA LEU A 334 22.72 16.48 -9.60
C LEU A 334 22.80 15.68 -10.89
N ALA A 335 23.25 16.33 -11.96
CA ALA A 335 23.53 15.71 -13.25
C ALA A 335 24.98 15.95 -13.63
N TRP A 336 25.76 14.89 -13.81
CA TRP A 336 27.17 14.98 -14.21
C TRP A 336 27.55 13.78 -15.08
N GLY A 337 27.97 14.08 -16.33
CA GLY A 337 28.19 13.03 -17.33
C GLY A 337 26.96 12.13 -17.50
N ALA A 338 27.14 10.83 -17.38
CA ALA A 338 26.08 9.82 -17.46
C ALA A 338 25.28 9.65 -16.15
N ASN A 339 25.61 10.39 -15.10
CA ASN A 339 25.06 10.20 -13.76
C ASN A 339 23.91 11.15 -13.47
N ARG A 340 22.91 10.62 -12.73
CA ARG A 340 21.85 11.38 -12.07
C ARG A 340 21.86 10.98 -10.61
N THR A 341 22.25 11.91 -9.74
CA THR A 341 22.44 11.67 -8.31
C THR A 341 21.42 12.46 -7.51
N THR A 342 20.70 11.79 -6.62
CA THR A 342 19.85 12.44 -5.62
C THR A 342 20.48 12.26 -4.25
N ALA A 343 20.79 13.36 -3.57
CA ALA A 343 21.32 13.38 -2.21
C ALA A 343 20.40 14.20 -1.31
N GLY A 344 20.31 13.83 -0.03
CA GLY A 344 19.47 14.60 0.87
C GLY A 344 19.51 14.12 2.32
N LEU A 345 18.71 14.82 3.10
CA LEU A 345 18.46 14.52 4.50
C LEU A 345 16.98 14.61 4.78
N ASP A 346 16.51 13.80 5.74
CA ASP A 346 15.14 13.85 6.22
C ASP A 346 15.06 13.69 7.74
N TRP A 347 13.98 14.21 8.28
CA TRP A 347 13.63 14.11 9.68
C TRP A 347 12.17 13.72 9.83
N TYR A 348 11.91 12.76 10.72
CA TYR A 348 10.57 12.29 11.08
C TYR A 348 10.43 12.27 12.60
N ALA A 349 9.36 12.88 13.10
CA ALA A 349 8.97 12.82 14.50
C ALA A 349 7.56 12.30 14.63
N ASP A 350 7.35 11.45 15.62
CA ASP A 350 6.10 10.76 15.90
C ASP A 350 5.81 10.76 17.39
N GLU A 351 4.58 11.09 17.79
CA GLU A 351 4.13 11.12 19.16
C GLU A 351 2.78 10.41 19.30
N HIS A 352 2.74 9.37 20.11
CA HIS A 352 1.53 8.68 20.53
C HIS A 352 1.06 9.16 21.89
N ARG A 353 -0.23 9.49 22.00
CA ARG A 353 -0.91 9.82 23.26
C ARG A 353 -2.22 9.06 23.35
N ALA A 354 -2.74 8.85 24.56
CA ALA A 354 -4.04 8.23 24.75
C ALA A 354 -4.71 8.66 26.05
N ARG A 355 -6.04 8.49 26.10
CA ARG A 355 -6.89 8.61 27.28
C ARG A 355 -8.08 7.64 27.18
N ARG A 356 -8.86 7.51 28.22
CA ARG A 356 -10.17 6.87 28.13
C ARG A 356 -11.08 7.71 27.24
N ALA A 357 -11.80 7.06 26.33
CA ALA A 357 -12.83 7.73 25.54
C ALA A 357 -13.99 8.24 26.43
N TYR A 358 -14.67 9.27 25.94
CA TYR A 358 -15.83 9.87 26.60
C TYR A 358 -15.53 10.43 27.99
N THR A 359 -14.29 10.86 28.24
CA THR A 359 -13.87 11.52 29.48
C THR A 359 -13.18 12.84 29.18
N ASN A 360 -13.12 13.74 30.17
CA ASN A 360 -12.39 15.00 30.10
C ASN A 360 -10.92 14.89 30.58
N LEU A 361 -10.44 13.66 30.81
CA LEU A 361 -9.06 13.43 31.23
C LEU A 361 -8.08 13.91 30.14
N ALA A 362 -6.95 14.44 30.57
CA ALA A 362 -5.87 14.75 29.63
C ALA A 362 -5.30 13.46 29.01
N ARG A 363 -4.85 13.54 27.76
CA ARG A 363 -4.14 12.44 27.12
C ARG A 363 -2.75 12.28 27.72
N SER A 364 -2.41 11.09 28.16
CA SER A 364 -1.05 10.74 28.56
C SER A 364 -0.22 10.39 27.33
N ARG A 365 1.03 10.88 27.33
CA ARG A 365 2.01 10.48 26.31
C ARG A 365 2.36 9.02 26.51
N SER A 366 2.33 8.23 25.45
CA SER A 366 2.68 6.81 25.48
C SER A 366 4.04 6.55 24.86
N GLU A 367 4.32 7.19 23.71
CA GLU A 367 5.58 7.04 23.02
C GLU A 367 5.92 8.28 22.19
N THR A 368 7.22 8.54 22.05
CA THR A 368 7.76 9.46 21.03
C THR A 368 8.84 8.72 20.23
N SER A 369 8.90 8.98 18.94
CA SER A 369 9.98 8.51 18.07
C SER A 369 10.49 9.65 17.20
N ASN A 370 11.81 9.75 17.07
CA ASN A 370 12.47 10.72 16.19
C ASN A 370 13.49 9.98 15.34
N ASN A 371 13.49 10.25 14.04
CA ASN A 371 14.46 9.72 13.08
C ASN A 371 15.10 10.86 12.30
N ILE A 372 16.41 10.81 12.14
CA ILE A 372 17.18 11.65 11.21
C ILE A 372 17.89 10.70 10.26
N GLY A 373 17.71 10.91 8.95
CA GLY A 373 18.31 10.11 7.89
C GLY A 373 19.10 10.99 6.91
N VAL A 374 20.20 10.45 6.42
CA VAL A 374 20.94 10.98 5.26
C VAL A 374 20.97 9.92 4.18
N PHE A 375 20.79 10.32 2.92
CA PHE A 375 20.72 9.40 1.80
C PHE A 375 21.41 9.95 0.55
N LEU A 376 21.88 9.00 -0.26
CA LEU A 376 22.46 9.23 -1.58
C LEU A 376 22.01 8.11 -2.50
N GLN A 377 21.48 8.45 -3.68
CA GLN A 377 21.15 7.49 -4.73
C GLN A 377 21.65 8.01 -6.06
N ASN A 378 22.36 7.18 -6.81
CA ASN A 378 22.86 7.49 -8.13
C ASN A 378 22.28 6.54 -9.17
N ARG A 379 21.89 7.08 -10.32
CA ARG A 379 21.63 6.35 -11.55
C ARG A 379 22.70 6.72 -12.58
N MET A 380 23.49 5.74 -13.00
CA MET A 380 24.48 5.88 -14.05
C MET A 380 23.97 5.19 -15.32
N ASN A 381 23.75 5.98 -16.38
CA ASN A 381 23.36 5.44 -17.69
C ASN A 381 24.63 4.91 -18.40
N LEU A 382 24.61 3.66 -18.81
CA LEU A 382 25.71 2.94 -19.45
C LEU A 382 25.43 2.69 -20.95
N GLY A 383 24.81 3.66 -21.62
CA GLY A 383 24.31 3.59 -22.98
C GLY A 383 22.78 3.68 -22.99
N GLU A 384 22.15 3.37 -24.14
CA GLU A 384 20.70 3.53 -24.34
C GLU A 384 19.88 2.51 -23.54
N ASP A 385 20.40 1.27 -23.40
CA ASP A 385 19.66 0.12 -22.87
C ASP A 385 20.16 -0.37 -21.52
N ARG A 386 21.08 0.35 -20.88
CA ARG A 386 21.70 -0.11 -19.62
C ARG A 386 21.81 1.02 -18.61
N ALA A 387 21.53 0.70 -17.37
CA ALA A 387 21.76 1.62 -16.27
C ALA A 387 22.17 0.86 -15.00
N TRP A 388 23.01 1.49 -14.23
CA TRP A 388 23.34 1.04 -12.88
C TRP A 388 22.77 2.03 -11.88
N VAL A 389 21.94 1.52 -10.95
CA VAL A 389 21.33 2.32 -9.88
C VAL A 389 21.84 1.80 -8.55
N ALA A 390 22.39 2.68 -7.72
CA ALA A 390 22.85 2.31 -6.39
C ALA A 390 22.49 3.40 -5.37
N GLY A 391 22.28 3.00 -4.12
CA GLY A 391 21.95 3.95 -3.07
C GLY A 391 22.43 3.51 -1.70
N LEU A 392 22.71 4.48 -0.85
CA LEU A 392 23.11 4.31 0.53
C LEU A 392 22.32 5.26 1.42
N ARG A 393 21.88 4.76 2.58
CA ARG A 393 21.15 5.55 3.60
C ARG A 393 21.63 5.18 5.00
N ARG A 394 21.76 6.19 5.85
CA ARG A 394 22.05 6.03 7.26
C ARG A 394 21.02 6.78 8.09
N ASP A 395 20.43 6.09 9.06
CA ASP A 395 19.40 6.63 9.96
C ASP A 395 19.82 6.52 11.42
N ARG A 396 19.41 7.50 12.20
CA ARG A 396 19.47 7.47 13.66
C ARG A 396 18.08 7.67 14.23
N THR A 397 17.52 6.59 14.79
CA THR A 397 16.19 6.60 15.41
C THR A 397 16.32 6.58 16.92
N ARG A 398 15.52 7.41 17.60
CA ARG A 398 15.36 7.43 19.05
C ARG A 398 13.89 7.26 19.38
N ALA A 399 13.55 6.20 20.12
CA ALA A 399 12.20 5.94 20.61
C ALA A 399 12.19 6.01 22.14
N THR A 400 11.20 6.70 22.70
CA THR A 400 11.02 6.80 24.15
C THR A 400 9.59 6.39 24.50
N THR A 401 9.44 5.36 25.32
CA THR A 401 8.15 4.94 25.88
C THR A 401 7.96 5.53 27.28
N TYR A 402 6.72 5.88 27.61
CA TYR A 402 6.32 6.54 28.84
C TYR A 402 5.28 5.70 29.60
N PRO A 403 5.21 5.83 30.95
CA PRO A 403 4.07 5.30 31.70
C PRO A 403 2.76 5.94 31.22
N GLY A 404 1.67 5.21 31.26
CA GLY A 404 0.36 5.72 30.85
C GLY A 404 -0.58 4.67 30.29
N PHE A 405 -1.47 5.08 29.40
CA PHE A 405 -2.59 4.28 28.91
C PHE A 405 -2.18 2.91 28.32
N TRP A 406 -1.12 2.87 27.46
CA TRP A 406 -0.71 1.64 26.76
C TRP A 406 0.28 0.77 27.56
N TYR A 407 1.16 1.40 28.34
CA TYR A 407 2.22 0.69 29.07
C TYR A 407 1.92 0.51 30.55
N GLY A 408 0.77 1.02 31.02
CA GLY A 408 0.40 1.05 32.44
C GLY A 408 1.01 2.24 33.21
N PRO A 409 0.35 2.68 34.30
CA PRO A 409 0.76 3.87 35.05
C PRO A 409 2.10 3.67 35.78
N ASN A 410 2.46 2.44 36.15
CA ASN A 410 3.68 2.11 36.88
C ASN A 410 4.84 1.68 35.97
N ALA A 411 4.67 1.70 34.65
CA ALA A 411 5.74 1.35 33.73
C ALA A 411 6.89 2.34 33.81
N LYS A 412 8.13 1.87 33.84
CA LYS A 412 9.30 2.74 33.79
C LYS A 412 9.46 3.33 32.38
N GLN A 413 9.83 4.61 32.30
CA GLN A 413 10.24 5.24 31.04
C GLN A 413 11.43 4.48 30.46
N ARG A 414 11.41 4.24 29.15
CA ARG A 414 12.51 3.56 28.44
C ARG A 414 12.91 4.33 27.19
N LYS A 415 14.21 4.43 26.94
CA LYS A 415 14.81 5.06 25.77
C LYS A 415 15.56 4.01 24.96
N ASN A 416 15.18 3.84 23.71
CA ASN A 416 15.85 2.97 22.74
C ASN A 416 16.51 3.83 21.66
N ARG A 417 17.72 3.45 21.24
CA ARG A 417 18.47 4.11 20.15
C ARG A 417 18.85 3.07 19.12
N TYR A 418 18.57 3.39 17.86
CA TYR A 418 18.85 2.52 16.72
C TYR A 418 19.66 3.30 15.69
N ASN A 419 20.79 2.74 15.26
CA ASN A 419 21.57 3.22 14.12
C ASN A 419 21.32 2.23 12.99
N LEU A 420 20.65 2.68 11.94
CA LEU A 420 20.14 1.83 10.86
C LEU A 420 20.86 2.15 9.56
N THR A 421 21.06 1.15 8.72
CA THR A 421 21.67 1.30 7.40
C THR A 421 20.73 0.66 6.38
N ALA A 422 20.61 1.32 5.22
CA ALA A 422 20.03 0.74 4.03
C ALA A 422 20.99 0.98 2.85
N ALA A 423 21.11 -0.01 1.99
CA ALA A 423 21.92 0.08 0.76
C ALA A 423 21.29 -0.81 -0.30
N PHE A 424 21.36 -0.41 -1.55
CA PHE A 424 20.98 -1.27 -2.66
C PHE A 424 21.84 -1.01 -3.88
N THR A 425 21.89 -2.01 -4.75
CA THR A 425 22.42 -1.89 -6.10
C THR A 425 21.49 -2.62 -7.06
N ARG A 426 21.25 -2.03 -8.22
CA ARG A 426 20.40 -2.59 -9.27
C ARG A 426 21.00 -2.32 -10.64
N PHE A 427 21.13 -3.36 -11.43
CA PHE A 427 21.51 -3.27 -12.82
C PHE A 427 20.30 -3.47 -13.71
N GLU A 428 20.03 -2.52 -14.60
CA GLU A 428 18.93 -2.51 -15.57
C GLU A 428 19.52 -2.66 -16.96
N PHE A 429 18.94 -3.53 -17.79
CA PHE A 429 19.49 -3.82 -19.11
C PHE A 429 18.43 -4.45 -20.05
N GLY A 430 18.74 -4.43 -21.32
CA GLY A 430 17.96 -5.09 -22.38
C GLY A 430 17.48 -4.11 -23.43
N PRO A 431 17.76 -4.39 -24.72
CA PRO A 431 17.26 -3.57 -25.82
C PRO A 431 15.73 -3.73 -25.94
N ARG A 432 15.04 -2.67 -26.39
CA ARG A 432 13.62 -2.77 -26.70
C ARG A 432 13.34 -3.93 -27.65
N PRO A 433 12.26 -4.66 -27.45
CA PRO A 433 11.13 -4.43 -26.55
C PRO A 433 11.30 -4.97 -25.12
N TRP A 434 12.45 -5.53 -24.79
CA TRP A 434 12.73 -6.10 -23.48
C TRP A 434 13.38 -5.08 -22.53
N HIS A 435 13.09 -5.23 -21.25
CA HIS A 435 13.77 -4.55 -20.18
C HIS A 435 13.88 -5.48 -18.97
N HIS A 436 15.10 -5.70 -18.50
CA HIS A 436 15.41 -6.59 -17.40
C HIS A 436 16.04 -5.82 -16.24
N TYR A 437 15.93 -6.35 -15.04
CA TYR A 437 16.72 -5.86 -13.92
C TYR A 437 17.13 -6.97 -12.95
N VAL A 438 18.24 -6.78 -12.28
CA VAL A 438 18.70 -7.56 -11.13
C VAL A 438 19.09 -6.58 -10.05
N GLY A 439 18.51 -6.70 -8.87
CA GLY A 439 18.73 -5.79 -7.74
C GLY A 439 18.98 -6.54 -6.44
N LEU A 440 19.98 -6.10 -5.70
CA LEU A 440 20.28 -6.56 -4.34
C LEU A 440 20.09 -5.39 -3.38
N GLY A 441 19.21 -5.57 -2.38
CA GLY A 441 18.90 -4.55 -1.38
C GLY A 441 19.09 -5.06 0.03
N TYR A 442 19.73 -4.26 0.86
CA TYR A 442 19.84 -4.45 2.31
C TYR A 442 19.17 -3.29 3.03
N THR A 443 18.37 -3.58 4.05
CA THR A 443 17.75 -2.54 4.87
C THR A 443 17.57 -3.01 6.31
N GLN A 444 17.69 -2.05 7.23
CA GLN A 444 17.38 -2.24 8.64
C GLN A 444 16.18 -1.39 9.03
N ARG A 445 15.29 -1.95 9.85
CA ARG A 445 14.07 -1.29 10.32
C ARG A 445 14.01 -1.31 11.85
N ALA A 446 13.83 -0.13 12.46
CA ALA A 446 13.51 -0.05 13.88
C ALA A 446 12.12 -0.66 14.15
N PRO A 447 11.91 -1.29 15.30
CA PRO A 447 10.56 -1.63 15.75
C PRO A 447 9.67 -0.39 15.82
N ASP A 448 8.40 -0.52 15.50
CA ASP A 448 7.42 0.54 15.65
C ASP A 448 6.69 0.51 16.99
N PHE A 449 5.74 1.43 17.18
CA PHE A 449 4.92 1.50 18.38
C PHE A 449 4.12 0.20 18.63
N TRP A 450 3.54 -0.40 17.58
CA TRP A 450 2.71 -1.61 17.73
C TRP A 450 3.52 -2.81 18.19
N GLU A 451 4.78 -2.90 17.76
CA GLU A 451 5.70 -3.98 18.14
C GLU A 451 6.28 -3.74 19.53
N ARG A 452 6.73 -2.49 19.83
CA ARG A 452 7.24 -2.12 21.16
C ARG A 452 6.17 -2.18 22.26
N ASN A 453 4.92 -1.94 21.92
CA ASN A 453 3.81 -2.11 22.84
C ASN A 453 3.62 -3.55 23.33
N ARG A 454 4.14 -4.53 22.58
CA ARG A 454 4.14 -5.97 22.93
C ARG A 454 5.45 -6.43 23.56
N ASN A 455 6.57 -5.84 23.17
CA ASN A 455 7.88 -6.10 23.74
C ASN A 455 8.82 -4.91 23.52
N ARG A 456 9.20 -4.23 24.59
CA ARG A 456 10.08 -3.05 24.53
C ARG A 456 11.56 -3.39 24.30
N ASP A 457 11.94 -4.68 24.38
CA ASP A 457 13.32 -5.18 24.23
C ASP A 457 13.61 -5.72 22.83
N ILE A 458 12.67 -5.56 21.90
CA ILE A 458 12.77 -6.13 20.57
C ILE A 458 13.85 -5.44 19.73
N LYS A 459 14.60 -6.24 18.97
CA LYS A 459 15.71 -5.76 18.12
C LYS A 459 15.21 -5.26 16.75
N PRO A 460 15.97 -4.38 16.08
CA PRO A 460 15.72 -3.99 14.68
C PRO A 460 15.80 -5.19 13.74
N GLU A 461 14.89 -5.23 12.76
CA GLU A 461 14.97 -6.19 11.66
C GLU A 461 16.09 -5.84 10.70
N LYS A 462 16.70 -6.87 10.10
CA LYS A 462 17.76 -6.76 9.08
C LYS A 462 17.40 -7.63 7.90
N SER A 463 17.06 -7.01 6.80
CA SER A 463 16.57 -7.66 5.58
C SER A 463 17.59 -7.56 4.46
N LEU A 464 17.90 -8.69 3.84
CA LEU A 464 18.67 -8.80 2.60
C LEU A 464 17.78 -9.44 1.53
N GLN A 465 17.58 -8.77 0.40
CA GLN A 465 16.68 -9.22 -0.66
C GLN A 465 17.36 -9.11 -2.03
N LEU A 466 17.25 -10.18 -2.80
CA LEU A 466 17.56 -10.20 -4.23
C LEU A 466 16.23 -10.17 -4.98
N ASP A 467 16.12 -9.27 -5.94
CA ASP A 467 15.00 -9.13 -6.88
C ASP A 467 15.51 -9.27 -8.31
N VAL A 468 14.77 -9.99 -9.13
CA VAL A 468 14.96 -10.05 -10.57
C VAL A 468 13.65 -9.78 -11.27
N GLY A 469 13.69 -9.09 -12.39
CA GLY A 469 12.46 -8.81 -13.13
C GLY A 469 12.70 -8.59 -14.61
N THR A 470 11.62 -8.73 -15.38
CA THR A 470 11.60 -8.55 -16.82
C THR A 470 10.29 -7.92 -17.25
N ARG A 471 10.36 -7.11 -18.29
CA ARG A 471 9.21 -6.51 -18.97
C ARG A 471 9.41 -6.60 -20.46
N TYR A 472 8.33 -6.91 -21.16
CA TYR A 472 8.21 -6.86 -22.63
C TYR A 472 7.03 -5.97 -22.99
N THR A 473 7.24 -5.04 -23.94
CA THR A 473 6.18 -4.14 -24.41
C THR A 473 6.40 -3.87 -25.88
N GLU A 474 5.64 -4.56 -26.74
CA GLU A 474 5.66 -4.34 -28.17
C GLU A 474 4.31 -4.69 -28.81
N GLY A 475 3.83 -3.83 -29.67
CA GLY A 475 2.55 -4.03 -30.37
C GLY A 475 1.40 -4.23 -29.37
N ASN A 476 0.71 -5.35 -29.56
CA ASN A 476 -0.46 -5.75 -28.77
C ASN A 476 -0.13 -6.54 -27.50
N LEU A 477 1.15 -6.88 -27.26
CA LEU A 477 1.57 -7.74 -26.15
C LEU A 477 2.33 -6.96 -25.09
N ARG A 478 1.90 -7.10 -23.84
CA ARG A 478 2.60 -6.62 -22.65
C ARG A 478 2.80 -7.79 -21.69
N LEU A 479 4.05 -8.04 -21.32
CA LEU A 479 4.39 -9.03 -20.31
C LEU A 479 5.22 -8.35 -19.21
N SER A 480 5.01 -8.76 -17.98
CA SER A 480 5.92 -8.43 -16.88
C SER A 480 6.04 -9.61 -15.93
N GLY A 481 7.22 -9.77 -15.36
CA GLY A 481 7.48 -10.79 -14.36
C GLY A 481 8.56 -10.35 -13.39
N SER A 482 8.42 -10.70 -12.12
CA SER A 482 9.46 -10.51 -11.12
C SER A 482 9.50 -11.67 -10.14
N ALA A 483 10.69 -11.98 -9.63
CA ALA A 483 10.89 -12.95 -8.58
C ALA A 483 11.80 -12.36 -7.50
N PHE A 484 11.66 -12.83 -6.27
CA PHE A 484 12.46 -12.38 -5.15
C PHE A 484 12.85 -13.52 -4.21
N ILE A 485 13.99 -13.36 -3.56
CA ILE A 485 14.37 -14.11 -2.37
C ILE A 485 14.83 -13.14 -1.29
N ASN A 486 14.35 -13.35 -0.07
CA ASN A 486 14.56 -12.44 1.04
C ASN A 486 14.90 -13.22 2.32
N ARG A 487 15.96 -12.81 3.00
CA ARG A 487 16.32 -13.27 4.34
C ARG A 487 16.20 -12.11 5.32
N ILE A 488 15.46 -12.32 6.40
CA ILE A 488 15.29 -11.33 7.46
C ILE A 488 15.83 -11.93 8.76
N ASN A 489 16.92 -11.38 9.24
CA ASN A 489 17.40 -11.65 10.60
C ASN A 489 16.71 -10.70 11.57
N ASP A 490 16.45 -11.18 12.78
CA ASP A 490 15.73 -10.45 13.81
C ASP A 490 14.30 -10.04 13.35
N TYR A 491 13.64 -10.82 12.45
CA TYR A 491 12.24 -10.61 12.05
C TYR A 491 11.36 -10.53 13.30
N ILE A 492 10.52 -9.52 13.39
CA ILE A 492 9.63 -9.31 14.53
C ILE A 492 8.36 -10.13 14.32
N LEU A 493 8.30 -11.28 14.99
CA LEU A 493 7.13 -12.14 15.04
C LEU A 493 6.19 -11.66 16.13
N ILE A 494 4.93 -11.46 15.79
CA ILE A 494 3.84 -11.31 16.75
C ILE A 494 3.20 -12.68 16.92
N TYR A 495 3.02 -13.12 18.17
CA TYR A 495 2.39 -14.40 18.47
C TYR A 495 1.39 -14.29 19.61
N LYS A 496 0.45 -15.23 19.67
CA LYS A 496 -0.58 -15.37 20.68
C LYS A 496 -0.59 -16.80 21.21
N ASP A 497 -0.70 -16.93 22.52
CA ASP A 497 -0.87 -18.24 23.14
C ASP A 497 -2.27 -18.81 22.81
N ASN A 498 -3.28 -17.96 22.70
CA ASN A 498 -4.59 -18.31 22.19
C ASN A 498 -4.95 -17.46 20.96
N PRO A 499 -4.87 -18.01 19.73
CA PRO A 499 -5.11 -17.28 18.49
C PRO A 499 -6.58 -16.83 18.33
N ARG A 500 -7.50 -17.38 19.12
CA ARG A 500 -8.93 -17.02 19.11
C ARG A 500 -9.22 -15.71 19.81
N LEU A 501 -8.32 -15.21 20.66
CA LEU A 501 -8.48 -13.93 21.33
C LEU A 501 -8.24 -12.78 20.36
N ASN A 502 -8.81 -11.61 20.68
CA ASN A 502 -8.62 -10.41 19.91
C ASN A 502 -7.16 -9.90 19.91
N ASP A 503 -6.83 -8.95 19.04
CA ASP A 503 -5.47 -8.40 18.87
C ASP A 503 -5.08 -7.35 19.92
N LEU A 504 -5.63 -7.39 21.13
CA LEU A 504 -5.16 -6.52 22.20
C LEU A 504 -3.70 -6.84 22.54
N ALA A 505 -2.90 -5.83 22.77
CA ALA A 505 -1.50 -5.97 23.12
C ALA A 505 -1.28 -6.86 24.37
N ALA A 506 -2.23 -6.85 25.29
CA ALA A 506 -2.23 -7.71 26.47
C ALA A 506 -2.34 -9.22 26.17
N ASN A 507 -2.85 -9.57 24.98
CA ASN A 507 -3.07 -10.96 24.55
C ASN A 507 -2.13 -11.39 23.43
N SER A 508 -1.12 -10.59 23.13
CA SER A 508 -0.15 -10.88 22.08
C SER A 508 1.24 -10.39 22.49
N PHE A 509 2.24 -11.15 22.07
CA PHE A 509 3.64 -10.95 22.40
C PHE A 509 4.46 -10.72 21.14
N ALA A 510 5.66 -10.21 21.29
CA ALA A 510 6.60 -10.01 20.19
C ALA A 510 7.96 -10.59 20.54
N ARG A 511 8.59 -11.25 19.56
CA ARG A 511 9.98 -11.73 19.65
C ARG A 511 10.69 -11.67 18.31
N ASN A 512 12.01 -11.68 18.33
CA ASN A 512 12.82 -11.76 17.13
C ASN A 512 13.09 -13.21 16.72
N ILE A 513 12.96 -13.48 15.42
CA ILE A 513 13.28 -14.77 14.80
C ILE A 513 14.09 -14.53 13.51
N SER A 514 14.63 -15.60 12.92
CA SER A 514 15.12 -15.57 11.54
C SER A 514 14.06 -16.09 10.60
N ALA A 515 13.82 -15.37 9.51
CA ALA A 515 12.84 -15.74 8.49
C ALA A 515 13.45 -15.75 7.08
N THR A 516 12.97 -16.66 6.23
CA THR A 516 13.28 -16.70 4.80
C THR A 516 11.99 -16.67 4.01
N ARG A 517 11.95 -15.87 2.94
CA ARG A 517 10.81 -15.79 2.00
C ARG A 517 11.29 -15.74 0.57
N TYR A 518 10.49 -16.26 -0.33
CA TYR A 518 10.67 -16.12 -1.76
C TYR A 518 9.33 -16.20 -2.48
N GLY A 519 9.29 -15.76 -3.72
CA GLY A 519 8.06 -15.74 -4.50
C GLY A 519 8.24 -15.09 -5.84
N PHE A 520 7.13 -14.98 -6.58
CA PHE A 520 7.09 -14.35 -7.89
C PHE A 520 5.76 -13.66 -8.15
N GLU A 521 5.77 -12.75 -9.10
CA GLU A 521 4.62 -12.11 -9.74
C GLU A 521 4.81 -12.20 -11.25
N ALA A 522 3.72 -12.46 -11.98
CA ALA A 522 3.70 -12.42 -13.43
C ALA A 522 2.40 -11.76 -13.90
N SER A 523 2.48 -10.95 -14.95
CA SER A 523 1.33 -10.32 -15.60
C SER A 523 1.49 -10.43 -17.11
N ALA A 524 0.38 -10.68 -17.80
CA ALA A 524 0.31 -10.71 -19.26
C ALA A 524 -0.98 -10.04 -19.73
N ASP A 525 -0.88 -9.14 -20.72
CA ASP A 525 -2.01 -8.51 -21.39
C ASP A 525 -1.80 -8.59 -22.91
N TYR A 526 -2.83 -8.98 -23.62
CA TYR A 526 -2.81 -9.09 -25.07
C TYR A 526 -4.08 -8.50 -25.71
N ALA A 527 -3.88 -7.58 -26.65
CA ALA A 527 -4.95 -7.02 -27.44
C ALA A 527 -5.15 -7.88 -28.70
N LEU A 528 -6.28 -8.59 -28.75
CA LEU A 528 -6.70 -9.43 -29.87
C LEU A 528 -7.31 -8.59 -30.99
N PRO A 529 -7.42 -9.12 -32.24
CA PRO A 529 -8.20 -8.50 -33.31
C PRO A 529 -9.65 -8.21 -32.87
N ALA A 530 -10.32 -7.31 -33.61
CA ALA A 530 -11.71 -6.90 -33.37
C ALA A 530 -11.98 -6.37 -31.94
N ASN A 531 -11.02 -5.66 -31.35
CA ASN A 531 -11.13 -5.04 -30.02
C ASN A 531 -11.34 -5.99 -28.85
N PHE A 532 -11.07 -7.28 -28.99
CA PHE A 532 -11.01 -8.18 -27.86
C PHE A 532 -9.70 -8.01 -27.08
N LYS A 533 -9.75 -8.22 -25.79
CA LYS A 533 -8.59 -8.17 -24.91
C LYS A 533 -8.63 -9.34 -23.94
N VAL A 534 -7.46 -9.89 -23.66
CA VAL A 534 -7.26 -10.90 -22.63
C VAL A 534 -6.09 -10.49 -21.75
N GLY A 535 -6.16 -10.79 -20.47
CA GLY A 535 -5.07 -10.50 -19.55
C GLY A 535 -5.16 -11.35 -18.29
N GLY A 536 -4.06 -11.40 -17.55
CA GLY A 536 -4.03 -12.11 -16.29
C GLY A 536 -2.83 -11.76 -15.43
N ASP A 537 -2.98 -12.02 -14.15
CA ASP A 537 -1.94 -11.87 -13.13
C ASP A 537 -1.83 -13.19 -12.34
N LEU A 538 -0.61 -13.61 -12.04
CA LEU A 538 -0.31 -14.74 -11.18
C LEU A 538 0.69 -14.29 -10.11
N ALA A 539 0.42 -14.59 -8.84
CA ALA A 539 1.28 -14.19 -7.74
C ALA A 539 1.37 -15.28 -6.67
N TRP A 540 2.57 -15.48 -6.14
CA TRP A 540 2.82 -16.46 -5.11
C TRP A 540 3.94 -16.03 -4.18
N THR A 541 3.78 -16.35 -2.90
CA THR A 541 4.79 -16.14 -1.87
C THR A 541 4.89 -17.36 -0.96
N TRP A 542 6.10 -17.71 -0.60
CA TRP A 542 6.43 -18.73 0.38
C TRP A 542 7.23 -18.12 1.52
N GLY A 543 7.02 -18.58 2.76
CA GLY A 543 7.72 -18.12 3.93
C GLY A 543 8.00 -19.22 4.95
N ARG A 544 9.15 -19.14 5.63
CA ARG A 544 9.55 -20.05 6.72
C ARG A 544 10.17 -19.28 7.88
N ASN A 545 9.71 -19.58 9.06
CA ASN A 545 10.37 -19.25 10.32
C ASN A 545 11.53 -20.25 10.52
N GLN A 546 12.73 -19.77 10.35
CA GLN A 546 13.95 -20.60 10.42
C GLN A 546 14.32 -20.95 11.88
N THR A 547 13.94 -20.11 12.83
CA THR A 547 14.23 -20.31 14.26
C THR A 547 13.45 -21.50 14.81
N ASP A 548 12.17 -21.59 14.48
CA ASP A 548 11.26 -22.62 14.99
C ASP A 548 11.01 -23.76 13.97
N HIS A 549 11.64 -23.69 12.79
CA HIS A 549 11.54 -24.68 11.70
C HIS A 549 10.11 -24.93 11.19
N ARG A 550 9.23 -23.92 11.22
CA ARG A 550 7.81 -24.00 10.81
C ARG A 550 7.43 -22.94 9.77
N PRO A 551 6.24 -23.00 9.15
CA PRO A 551 5.77 -21.96 8.25
C PRO A 551 5.84 -20.57 8.89
N LEU A 552 6.10 -19.53 8.09
CA LEU A 552 5.93 -18.14 8.53
C LEU A 552 4.44 -17.81 8.48
N GLY A 553 3.90 -17.23 9.53
CA GLY A 553 2.50 -16.83 9.60
C GLY A 553 2.19 -15.65 8.68
N GLN A 554 0.93 -15.52 8.27
CA GLN A 554 0.40 -14.45 7.42
C GLN A 554 1.01 -14.42 6.01
N ILE A 555 1.26 -15.59 5.43
CA ILE A 555 1.67 -15.75 4.02
C ILE A 555 0.43 -16.00 3.16
N PRO A 556 0.15 -15.14 2.13
CA PRO A 556 -0.98 -15.33 1.24
C PRO A 556 -0.86 -16.62 0.39
N PRO A 557 -1.99 -17.21 -0.04
CA PRO A 557 -1.98 -18.32 -0.99
C PRO A 557 -1.53 -17.87 -2.39
N LEU A 558 -1.30 -18.83 -3.31
CA LEU A 558 -1.20 -18.55 -4.73
C LEU A 558 -2.51 -17.93 -5.22
N GLU A 559 -2.41 -16.82 -5.95
CA GLU A 559 -3.55 -16.09 -6.53
C GLU A 559 -3.40 -15.97 -8.03
N LEU A 560 -4.51 -16.23 -8.75
CA LEU A 560 -4.66 -16.05 -10.20
C LEU A 560 -5.81 -15.07 -10.44
N ARG A 561 -5.59 -14.12 -11.35
CA ARG A 561 -6.63 -13.24 -11.91
C ARG A 561 -6.63 -13.38 -13.41
N LEU A 562 -7.79 -13.49 -14.01
CA LEU A 562 -7.96 -13.50 -15.47
C LEU A 562 -8.99 -12.45 -15.85
N ARG A 563 -8.78 -11.84 -17.00
CA ARG A 563 -9.65 -10.84 -17.60
C ARG A 563 -9.79 -11.18 -19.09
N ALA A 564 -11.01 -11.15 -19.59
CA ALA A 564 -11.28 -11.31 -21.01
C ALA A 564 -12.53 -10.52 -21.40
N GLY A 565 -12.50 -9.84 -22.53
CA GLY A 565 -13.67 -9.07 -22.96
C GLY A 565 -13.42 -8.24 -24.19
N TYR A 566 -14.42 -7.45 -24.50
CA TYR A 566 -14.46 -6.50 -25.60
C TYR A 566 -14.28 -5.09 -25.07
N GLU A 567 -13.42 -4.29 -25.71
CA GLU A 567 -13.18 -2.91 -25.31
C GLU A 567 -12.84 -2.02 -26.49
N THR A 568 -13.62 -0.94 -26.61
CA THR A 568 -13.40 0.18 -27.51
C THR A 568 -13.31 1.49 -26.73
N GLN A 569 -13.07 2.61 -27.41
CA GLN A 569 -13.17 3.93 -26.79
C GLN A 569 -14.60 4.25 -26.30
N GLN A 570 -15.63 3.72 -26.96
CA GLN A 570 -17.04 3.99 -26.65
C GLN A 570 -17.60 3.09 -25.56
N ALA A 571 -17.25 1.80 -25.58
CA ALA A 571 -17.84 0.81 -24.70
C ALA A 571 -16.88 -0.32 -24.37
N SER A 572 -17.08 -0.94 -23.21
CA SER A 572 -16.43 -2.20 -22.86
C SER A 572 -17.38 -3.15 -22.12
N LEU A 573 -17.08 -4.43 -22.23
CA LEU A 573 -17.66 -5.50 -21.39
C LEU A 573 -16.58 -6.55 -21.14
N ILE A 574 -16.17 -6.69 -19.88
CA ILE A 574 -15.03 -7.50 -19.47
C ILE A 574 -15.45 -8.48 -18.38
N GLY A 575 -15.30 -9.76 -18.64
CA GLY A 575 -15.37 -10.80 -17.61
C GLY A 575 -14.08 -10.83 -16.81
N VAL A 576 -14.21 -10.91 -15.50
CA VAL A 576 -13.09 -11.01 -14.56
C VAL A 576 -13.23 -12.27 -13.72
N MET A 577 -12.14 -12.99 -13.49
CA MET A 577 -12.07 -14.13 -12.58
C MET A 577 -10.94 -13.87 -11.58
N ARG A 578 -11.20 -14.14 -10.33
CA ARG A 578 -10.19 -14.17 -9.27
C ARG A 578 -10.26 -15.51 -8.56
N ALA A 579 -9.13 -16.20 -8.50
CA ALA A 579 -9.01 -17.48 -7.81
C ALA A 579 -7.83 -17.43 -6.83
N ALA A 580 -8.03 -18.01 -5.66
CA ALA A 580 -6.98 -18.24 -4.68
C ALA A 580 -6.92 -19.73 -4.33
N ALA A 581 -5.71 -20.26 -4.28
CA ALA A 581 -5.49 -21.64 -3.91
C ALA A 581 -5.77 -21.86 -2.42
N ARG A 582 -5.97 -23.11 -2.02
CA ARG A 582 -6.01 -23.51 -0.62
C ARG A 582 -4.69 -23.18 0.08
N GLN A 583 -4.75 -22.59 1.28
CA GLN A 583 -3.58 -22.35 2.12
C GLN A 583 -3.55 -23.30 3.33
N ASN A 584 -2.70 -24.30 3.24
CA ASN A 584 -2.50 -25.28 4.32
C ASN A 584 -1.24 -25.00 5.14
N ARG A 585 -0.32 -24.17 4.65
CA ARG A 585 0.92 -23.84 5.32
C ARG A 585 0.67 -22.69 6.26
N VAL A 586 0.23 -22.99 7.46
CA VAL A 586 -0.11 -22.04 8.51
C VAL A 586 0.74 -22.24 9.74
N SER A 587 0.97 -21.19 10.51
CA SER A 587 1.54 -21.21 11.84
C SER A 587 0.53 -20.57 12.80
N VAL A 588 -0.41 -21.39 13.28
CA VAL A 588 -1.54 -20.92 14.09
C VAL A 588 -1.04 -20.16 15.32
N GLY A 589 -1.57 -18.95 15.51
CA GLY A 589 -1.15 -18.02 16.56
C GLY A 589 0.02 -17.12 16.20
N ASP A 590 0.77 -17.39 15.14
CA ASP A 590 1.89 -16.57 14.67
C ASP A 590 1.49 -15.62 13.54
N GLY A 591 2.16 -14.48 13.45
CA GLY A 591 1.95 -13.50 12.39
C GLY A 591 2.74 -12.22 12.57
N ASN A 592 2.06 -11.11 12.36
CA ASN A 592 2.60 -9.76 12.44
C ASN A 592 1.57 -8.80 13.09
N VAL A 593 1.86 -7.50 13.11
CA VAL A 593 0.95 -6.51 13.72
C VAL A 593 -0.41 -6.41 13.02
N ASN A 594 -0.56 -6.90 11.78
CA ASN A 594 -1.81 -6.88 11.03
C ASN A 594 -2.74 -8.02 11.45
N GLY A 595 -2.19 -9.18 11.82
CA GLY A 595 -2.92 -10.36 12.25
C GLY A 595 -2.04 -11.56 12.48
N VAL A 596 -2.66 -12.65 12.91
CA VAL A 596 -2.02 -13.97 13.12
C VAL A 596 -2.78 -15.05 12.35
N ASP A 597 -2.11 -16.14 12.02
CA ASP A 597 -2.79 -17.30 11.41
C ASP A 597 -3.79 -17.90 12.38
N ILE A 598 -4.98 -18.24 11.89
CA ILE A 598 -6.09 -18.78 12.66
C ILE A 598 -6.23 -20.28 12.39
N ALA A 599 -6.26 -20.66 11.09
CA ALA A 599 -6.45 -22.03 10.61
C ALA A 599 -6.10 -22.08 9.09
N PRO A 600 -5.96 -23.27 8.50
CA PRO A 600 -5.97 -23.42 7.04
C PRO A 600 -7.21 -22.77 6.40
N THR A 601 -7.10 -22.40 5.13
CA THR A 601 -8.19 -21.73 4.40
C THR A 601 -8.45 -22.49 3.09
N PRO A 602 -9.71 -22.82 2.77
CA PRO A 602 -10.05 -23.40 1.48
C PRO A 602 -9.76 -22.40 0.35
N GLY A 603 -9.49 -22.92 -0.85
CA GLY A 603 -9.39 -22.10 -2.04
C GLY A 603 -10.77 -21.64 -2.52
N PHE A 604 -10.78 -20.61 -3.34
CA PHE A 604 -11.99 -20.09 -3.97
C PHE A 604 -11.73 -19.60 -5.40
N ALA A 605 -12.80 -19.51 -6.18
CA ALA A 605 -12.84 -18.77 -7.43
C ALA A 605 -14.13 -17.96 -7.46
N VAL A 606 -14.02 -16.67 -7.81
CA VAL A 606 -15.14 -15.73 -7.94
C VAL A 606 -15.06 -15.04 -9.29
N PHE A 607 -16.22 -14.69 -9.82
CA PHE A 607 -16.37 -14.14 -11.17
C PHE A 607 -17.14 -12.82 -11.08
N GLY A 608 -16.80 -11.90 -11.95
CA GLY A 608 -17.48 -10.63 -12.12
C GLY A 608 -17.57 -10.25 -13.60
N VAL A 609 -18.41 -9.29 -13.88
CA VAL A 609 -18.52 -8.64 -15.19
C VAL A 609 -18.53 -7.14 -14.98
N HIS A 610 -17.62 -6.44 -15.67
CA HIS A 610 -17.46 -5.00 -15.60
C HIS A 610 -17.59 -4.40 -17.00
N GLY A 611 -18.13 -3.21 -17.10
CA GLY A 611 -18.24 -2.52 -18.37
C GLY A 611 -18.27 -1.01 -18.22
N HIS A 612 -18.09 -0.33 -19.36
CA HIS A 612 -18.32 1.09 -19.42
C HIS A 612 -19.05 1.46 -20.70
N TRP A 613 -19.71 2.63 -20.66
CA TRP A 613 -20.29 3.31 -21.81
C TRP A 613 -19.95 4.78 -21.73
N ARG A 614 -19.27 5.32 -22.77
CA ARG A 614 -18.93 6.73 -22.92
C ARG A 614 -20.02 7.43 -23.69
N PHE A 615 -20.76 8.35 -23.08
CA PHE A 615 -21.78 9.16 -23.75
C PHE A 615 -21.14 10.20 -24.69
N ASN A 616 -20.09 10.85 -24.20
CA ASN A 616 -19.30 11.84 -24.94
C ASN A 616 -17.93 12.01 -24.27
N GLN A 617 -17.13 13.01 -24.68
CA GLN A 617 -15.81 13.28 -24.09
C GLN A 617 -15.86 13.69 -22.60
N HIS A 618 -17.00 14.13 -22.09
CA HIS A 618 -17.18 14.65 -20.74
C HIS A 618 -17.88 13.68 -19.78
N ALA A 619 -18.58 12.66 -20.28
CA ALA A 619 -19.40 11.80 -19.44
C ALA A 619 -19.23 10.31 -19.80
N ARG A 620 -19.02 9.48 -18.79
CA ARG A 620 -18.87 8.03 -18.91
C ARG A 620 -19.59 7.34 -17.76
N LEU A 621 -20.38 6.31 -18.08
CA LEU A 621 -21.00 5.40 -17.12
C LEU A 621 -20.16 4.13 -17.05
N ASN A 622 -19.78 3.72 -15.84
CA ASN A 622 -19.18 2.43 -15.57
C ASN A 622 -20.18 1.61 -14.73
N PHE A 623 -20.18 0.32 -14.92
CA PHE A 623 -21.10 -0.58 -14.21
C PHE A 623 -20.51 -1.96 -14.05
N GLY A 624 -21.02 -2.71 -13.09
CA GLY A 624 -20.55 -4.09 -12.92
C GLY A 624 -21.31 -4.88 -11.88
N ILE A 625 -21.01 -6.17 -11.91
CA ILE A 625 -21.47 -7.17 -10.96
C ILE A 625 -20.24 -7.92 -10.46
N ASP A 626 -20.01 -7.89 -9.16
CA ASP A 626 -18.97 -8.69 -8.50
C ASP A 626 -19.60 -9.94 -7.89
N ASN A 627 -18.83 -11.05 -7.85
CA ASN A 627 -19.27 -12.33 -7.28
C ASN A 627 -20.64 -12.78 -7.85
N ILE A 628 -20.73 -12.87 -9.19
CA ILE A 628 -22.00 -13.11 -9.92
C ILE A 628 -22.71 -14.40 -9.50
N PHE A 629 -21.98 -15.40 -9.01
CA PHE A 629 -22.52 -16.68 -8.55
C PHE A 629 -22.85 -16.71 -7.05
N ASP A 630 -22.74 -15.56 -6.38
CA ASP A 630 -23.05 -15.40 -4.95
C ASP A 630 -22.29 -16.36 -4.05
N ARG A 631 -21.03 -16.63 -4.38
CA ARG A 631 -20.19 -17.58 -3.64
C ARG A 631 -19.81 -17.04 -2.28
N THR A 632 -19.97 -17.83 -1.24
CA THR A 632 -19.43 -17.56 0.10
C THR A 632 -17.94 -17.91 0.14
N TYR A 633 -17.11 -16.94 0.51
CA TYR A 633 -15.64 -17.14 0.63
C TYR A 633 -15.02 -16.13 1.59
N ALA A 634 -13.87 -16.49 2.12
CA ALA A 634 -13.05 -15.62 2.95
C ALA A 634 -11.60 -15.61 2.49
N GLU A 635 -10.95 -14.46 2.59
CA GLU A 635 -9.51 -14.31 2.34
C GLU A 635 -8.70 -14.99 3.44
N HIS A 636 -7.53 -15.55 3.10
CA HIS A 636 -6.68 -16.21 4.09
C HIS A 636 -6.22 -15.26 5.21
N LEU A 637 -5.84 -14.03 4.88
CA LEU A 637 -5.32 -13.05 5.84
C LEU A 637 -6.41 -12.30 6.61
N THR A 638 -7.69 -12.45 6.24
CA THR A 638 -8.80 -11.78 6.91
C THR A 638 -8.93 -12.28 8.36
N LYS A 639 -9.31 -11.38 9.26
CA LYS A 639 -9.47 -11.67 10.68
C LYS A 639 -10.68 -12.56 10.97
N ALA A 640 -10.68 -13.20 12.14
CA ALA A 640 -11.83 -13.95 12.61
C ALA A 640 -12.99 -13.03 13.01
N VAL A 641 -14.22 -13.51 12.80
CA VAL A 641 -15.44 -12.90 13.34
C VAL A 641 -15.43 -13.04 14.87
N GLN A 642 -15.87 -12.02 15.57
CA GLN A 642 -16.09 -12.10 17.02
C GLN A 642 -17.54 -12.58 17.27
N THR A 643 -17.68 -13.71 17.95
CA THR A 643 -18.98 -14.28 18.25
C THR A 643 -19.66 -13.60 19.46
N PRO A 644 -21.03 -13.65 19.58
CA PRO A 644 -21.74 -13.08 20.72
C PRO A 644 -21.32 -13.65 22.06
N GLU A 645 -20.95 -14.94 22.13
CA GLU A 645 -20.50 -15.61 23.36
C GLU A 645 -19.22 -14.98 23.93
N PHE A 646 -18.43 -14.33 23.08
CA PHE A 646 -17.26 -13.55 23.51
C PHE A 646 -17.67 -12.34 24.36
N TYR A 647 -18.90 -11.91 24.30
CA TYR A 647 -19.42 -10.70 24.94
C TYR A 647 -20.28 -10.94 26.17
N ASN A 648 -20.50 -12.21 26.57
CA ASN A 648 -21.38 -12.54 27.69
C ASN A 648 -20.90 -11.90 29.00
N GLY A 649 -21.63 -10.85 29.39
CA GLY A 649 -21.36 -10.05 30.57
C GLY A 649 -20.23 -9.04 30.42
N LEU A 650 -19.89 -8.36 31.50
CA LEU A 650 -18.76 -7.42 31.57
C LEU A 650 -17.40 -8.12 31.61
N GLY A 651 -17.37 -9.47 31.57
CA GLY A 651 -16.17 -10.30 31.48
C GLY A 651 -15.95 -10.83 30.08
N LEU A 652 -14.75 -10.65 29.54
CA LEU A 652 -14.31 -11.35 28.35
C LEU A 652 -14.25 -12.84 28.66
N ASN A 653 -15.06 -13.66 27.97
CA ASN A 653 -14.86 -15.11 28.06
C ASN A 653 -13.60 -15.48 27.28
N PRO A 654 -12.47 -15.82 27.91
CA PRO A 654 -11.22 -16.12 27.22
C PRO A 654 -11.31 -17.38 26.35
N ASN A 655 -12.35 -18.20 26.53
CA ASN A 655 -12.56 -19.43 25.76
C ASN A 655 -13.51 -19.24 24.57
N ALA A 656 -14.19 -18.10 24.44
CA ALA A 656 -15.12 -17.79 23.38
C ALA A 656 -14.43 -17.06 22.21
N GLY A 657 -13.52 -17.72 21.53
CA GLY A 657 -12.94 -17.21 20.31
C GLY A 657 -13.47 -17.92 19.06
N SER A 658 -13.42 -17.29 17.92
CA SER A 658 -13.83 -17.87 16.66
C SER A 658 -12.64 -18.17 15.74
N THR A 659 -12.67 -19.30 15.06
CA THR A 659 -11.79 -19.61 13.92
C THR A 659 -12.46 -19.28 12.57
N THR A 660 -13.72 -18.86 12.59
CA THR A 660 -14.46 -18.44 11.40
C THR A 660 -13.95 -17.08 10.94
N ARG A 661 -13.49 -16.99 9.70
CA ARG A 661 -13.05 -15.72 9.10
C ARG A 661 -14.26 -14.86 8.70
N ILE A 662 -14.01 -13.58 8.57
CA ILE A 662 -14.99 -12.66 7.97
C ILE A 662 -15.10 -13.04 6.49
N ASN A 663 -16.31 -13.41 6.05
CA ASN A 663 -16.61 -13.65 4.65
C ASN A 663 -16.56 -12.32 3.86
N GLU A 664 -16.16 -12.39 2.60
CA GLU A 664 -16.25 -11.28 1.66
C GLU A 664 -17.72 -11.08 1.21
N PRO A 665 -18.07 -9.91 0.63
CA PRO A 665 -19.43 -9.66 0.16
C PRO A 665 -19.91 -10.70 -0.85
N GLY A 666 -21.18 -11.05 -0.76
CA GLY A 666 -21.92 -11.81 -1.76
C GLY A 666 -22.08 -11.01 -3.07
N ARG A 667 -22.98 -11.44 -3.95
CA ARG A 667 -23.24 -10.75 -5.21
C ARG A 667 -23.50 -9.26 -5.00
N SER A 668 -22.77 -8.42 -5.73
CA SER A 668 -22.80 -6.99 -5.57
C SER A 668 -22.91 -6.27 -6.90
N PHE A 669 -23.91 -5.40 -7.04
CA PHE A 669 -24.11 -4.54 -8.20
C PHE A 669 -23.56 -3.14 -7.90
N TRP A 670 -23.05 -2.46 -8.92
CA TRP A 670 -22.62 -1.09 -8.81
C TRP A 670 -22.68 -0.36 -10.15
N VAL A 671 -22.85 0.96 -10.06
CA VAL A 671 -22.75 1.89 -11.18
C VAL A 671 -21.93 3.10 -10.74
N ARG A 672 -21.22 3.73 -11.69
CA ARG A 672 -20.44 4.94 -11.46
C ARG A 672 -20.54 5.84 -12.68
N LEU A 673 -20.94 7.08 -12.47
CA LEU A 673 -20.93 8.15 -13.46
C LEU A 673 -19.70 9.00 -13.23
N ASP A 674 -18.81 9.09 -14.22
CA ASP A 674 -17.66 10.01 -14.25
C ASP A 674 -18.03 11.22 -15.13
N ILE A 675 -17.62 12.41 -14.68
CA ILE A 675 -17.84 13.69 -15.37
C ILE A 675 -16.53 14.48 -15.36
N LYS A 676 -16.09 14.98 -16.51
CA LYS A 676 -14.85 15.76 -16.67
C LYS A 676 -15.04 16.96 -17.61
N PHE A 677 -14.58 18.14 -17.17
CA PHE A 677 -14.62 19.40 -17.93
C PHE A 677 -13.26 20.11 -17.85
#